data_4ee473c459ee44d357383c99ade5fd17
#
_entry.id   4ee473c459ee44d357383c99ade5fd17
#
_cell.length_a   1.000
_cell.length_b   1.000
_cell.length_c   1.000
_cell.angle_alpha   90.00
_cell.angle_beta   90.00
_cell.angle_gamma   90.00
#
_symmetry.space_group_name_H-M   'P 1'
#
loop_
_entity.id
_entity.type
_entity.pdbx_description
1 polymer ?
#
loop_
_entity_poly.entity_id
_entity_poly.type
_entity_poly.pdbx_seq_one_letter_code
_entity_poly.pdbx_strand_id
1 'polypeptide(L)'
;MQRFVFILLALLVAGAAGGDDGESPLASRLWQMPRIWPRHCVLRQQLVDSLQRGDRSAMEATCREALELMPTDPTWRYNLACALAQRYAIGLAMTELEKAVTCGWRDADAIVKDPDFTPLRKQPRFAEIVAKARALKDKPVPGLPQAAPVRATTGGTVTFAATNLVWNFDVGCFEALLDLKPAAQPIAALASRFGASKPVSRATSLVTAWLSEGTAAGNAGDLYVNRDAAHSLVKTSDFPLLTSVKFDAAGTAAGADVDHPNTLFPPGHAVFGNASRGRVAGAYWRSLGRASMTEPGFAARMDMLYRNNQFWIFPSVKDHDPKALGDVFPAAAPFQLISEGMSWSDQPFIRAALTASAVLPPPTKEAVLRRGLMGPTLQWLFRRTQPGVQSEADYLSPRAHPTAFNVTNNLDETALVTAAHALRPEQIPPFAALTVVNSRTFPVRYPYPVKDYPDVLPEILYATPSSVAIILRAPGGVRTFLFQARTDIKPTEDATDAPEFAWRVVHGDATRVKISTPLGETFNTPERGFAQIDVDRRGLTNRIDVACFAKTAGTAYGAPSIISFYPLPLERRVYRTDGQIDSIDYTNTEQAYCDPSLALPCRWKDVYVYTPDGKPRGFVRTFGGQTNAAFTVTGERILERDADGRPSQTVPVRYLPRQTTDPLQPFELTYIDATEAATK
;
A
#
# COMPACT_ATOMS: atom_id res chain seq x y z
N MET A 1 9.08 -22.00 -19.88
CA MET A 1 8.81 -20.85 -19.00
C MET A 1 8.87 -19.58 -19.85
N GLN A 2 7.76 -19.22 -20.45
CA GLN A 2 7.67 -18.03 -21.31
C GLN A 2 7.42 -16.80 -20.44
N ARG A 3 8.24 -15.78 -20.64
CA ARG A 3 8.10 -14.46 -20.03
C ARG A 3 6.84 -13.80 -20.58
N PHE A 4 5.79 -13.73 -19.80
CA PHE A 4 4.71 -12.80 -20.07
C PHE A 4 5.21 -11.39 -19.77
N VAL A 5 5.43 -10.63 -20.81
CA VAL A 5 5.70 -9.20 -20.73
C VAL A 5 4.36 -8.51 -20.54
N PHE A 6 4.04 -8.12 -19.34
CA PHE A 6 3.01 -7.11 -19.12
C PHE A 6 3.54 -5.78 -19.66
N ILE A 7 3.11 -5.42 -20.87
CA ILE A 7 3.30 -4.05 -21.35
C ILE A 7 2.23 -3.23 -20.63
N LEU A 8 2.65 -2.60 -19.55
CA LEU A 8 1.86 -1.60 -18.85
C LEU A 8 1.91 -0.30 -19.67
N LEU A 9 0.90 -0.07 -20.46
CA LEU A 9 0.66 1.26 -21.03
C LEU A 9 -0.27 2.02 -20.07
N ALA A 10 0.18 3.17 -19.63
CA ALA A 10 -0.70 4.15 -18.97
C ALA A 10 -1.79 4.55 -19.98
N LEU A 11 -3.00 4.10 -19.77
CA LEU A 11 -4.12 4.39 -20.67
C LEU A 11 -5.17 5.23 -19.95
N LEU A 12 -5.41 6.37 -20.51
CA LEU A 12 -6.50 7.29 -20.20
C LEU A 12 -7.87 6.59 -20.34
N VAL A 13 -8.70 6.69 -19.32
CA VAL A 13 -10.06 6.12 -19.31
C VAL A 13 -11.02 7.03 -20.06
N ALA A 14 -11.71 6.47 -21.01
CA ALA A 14 -12.81 7.14 -21.69
C ALA A 14 -14.12 6.39 -21.55
N GLY A 15 -15.15 7.10 -21.33
CA GLY A 15 -16.47 6.56 -21.51
C GLY A 15 -17.51 7.63 -21.73
N ALA A 16 -18.36 7.43 -22.70
CA ALA A 16 -19.51 8.28 -22.96
C ALA A 16 -20.81 7.53 -22.73
N ALA A 17 -21.78 8.17 -22.15
CA ALA A 17 -23.01 8.58 -22.75
C ALA A 17 -24.13 8.90 -21.74
N GLY A 18 -24.74 10.05 -21.94
CA GLY A 18 -26.15 10.30 -21.83
C GLY A 18 -26.71 10.67 -20.47
N GLY A 19 -26.89 11.97 -20.24
CA GLY A 19 -27.71 12.58 -19.19
C GLY A 19 -27.41 14.07 -19.15
N ASP A 20 -28.40 14.81 -19.51
CA ASP A 20 -28.45 16.27 -19.63
C ASP A 20 -28.41 16.89 -18.25
N ASP A 21 -27.26 17.42 -17.83
CA ASP A 21 -27.08 18.44 -16.78
C ASP A 21 -25.58 18.75 -16.68
N GLY A 22 -25.12 19.70 -17.44
CA GLY A 22 -23.96 20.61 -17.28
C GLY A 22 -22.57 20.09 -16.84
N GLU A 23 -22.45 18.90 -16.27
CA GLU A 23 -21.19 18.29 -15.86
C GLU A 23 -20.67 17.30 -16.90
N SER A 24 -19.41 17.46 -17.28
CA SER A 24 -18.75 16.52 -18.20
C SER A 24 -18.81 15.08 -17.60
N PRO A 25 -19.34 14.08 -18.34
CA PRO A 25 -19.43 12.69 -17.90
C PRO A 25 -18.08 12.09 -17.47
N LEU A 26 -16.98 12.70 -17.90
CA LEU A 26 -15.63 12.30 -17.53
C LEU A 26 -15.25 12.75 -16.14
N ALA A 27 -15.64 13.97 -15.72
CA ALA A 27 -15.32 14.48 -14.39
C ALA A 27 -15.91 13.55 -13.31
N SER A 28 -17.16 13.14 -13.47
CA SER A 28 -17.83 12.25 -12.53
C SER A 28 -17.17 10.86 -12.45
N ARG A 29 -16.60 10.35 -13.54
CA ARG A 29 -15.92 9.05 -13.58
C ARG A 29 -14.53 9.09 -12.96
N LEU A 30 -13.71 10.11 -13.27
CA LEU A 30 -12.39 10.26 -12.65
C LEU A 30 -12.49 10.33 -11.13
N TRP A 31 -13.46 11.08 -10.62
CA TRP A 31 -13.68 11.19 -9.17
C TRP A 31 -14.18 9.91 -8.50
N GLN A 32 -14.66 8.93 -9.26
CA GLN A 32 -15.05 7.61 -8.74
C GLN A 32 -13.85 6.64 -8.61
N MET A 33 -12.73 6.91 -9.30
CA MET A 33 -11.59 6.00 -9.36
C MET A 33 -11.05 5.58 -7.97
N PRO A 34 -10.88 6.46 -6.99
CA PRO A 34 -10.43 6.06 -5.67
C PRO A 34 -11.34 5.03 -4.97
N ARG A 35 -12.65 5.07 -5.23
CA ARG A 35 -13.62 4.12 -4.68
C ARG A 35 -13.59 2.76 -5.38
N ILE A 36 -13.35 2.77 -6.68
CA ILE A 36 -13.29 1.56 -7.51
C ILE A 36 -11.96 0.83 -7.33
N TRP A 37 -10.90 1.56 -7.05
CA TRP A 37 -9.54 1.05 -7.01
C TRP A 37 -9.33 -0.19 -6.13
N PRO A 38 -9.82 -0.27 -4.88
CA PRO A 38 -9.64 -1.47 -4.07
C PRO A 38 -10.23 -2.71 -4.72
N ARG A 39 -11.43 -2.60 -5.32
CA ARG A 39 -12.05 -3.73 -6.05
C ARG A 39 -11.29 -4.08 -7.32
N HIS A 40 -10.80 -3.08 -8.04
CA HIS A 40 -9.94 -3.27 -9.21
C HIS A 40 -8.67 -4.06 -8.88
N CYS A 41 -8.00 -3.78 -7.75
CA CYS A 41 -6.85 -4.54 -7.29
C CYS A 41 -7.18 -6.02 -7.03
N VAL A 42 -8.31 -6.30 -6.40
CA VAL A 42 -8.79 -7.66 -6.17
C VAL A 42 -9.04 -8.37 -7.48
N LEU A 43 -9.73 -7.74 -8.42
CA LEU A 43 -10.03 -8.30 -9.74
C LEU A 43 -8.76 -8.56 -10.56
N ARG A 44 -7.77 -7.66 -10.49
CA ARG A 44 -6.46 -7.89 -11.11
C ARG A 44 -5.79 -9.14 -10.56
N GLN A 45 -5.80 -9.32 -9.25
CA GLN A 45 -5.21 -10.52 -8.64
C GLN A 45 -5.95 -11.78 -9.04
N GLN A 46 -7.29 -11.76 -9.02
CA GLN A 46 -8.13 -12.88 -9.48
C GLN A 46 -7.86 -13.25 -10.94
N LEU A 47 -7.66 -12.26 -11.81
CA LEU A 47 -7.29 -12.49 -13.21
C LEU A 47 -5.93 -13.19 -13.31
N VAL A 48 -4.92 -12.72 -12.58
CA VAL A 48 -3.58 -13.33 -12.54
C VAL A 48 -3.64 -14.78 -12.05
N ASP A 49 -4.37 -15.04 -10.97
CA ASP A 49 -4.54 -16.38 -10.41
C ASP A 49 -5.27 -17.30 -11.38
N SER A 50 -6.27 -16.80 -12.09
CA SER A 50 -7.02 -17.55 -13.11
C SER A 50 -6.14 -17.88 -14.32
N LEU A 51 -5.31 -16.93 -14.76
CA LEU A 51 -4.30 -17.14 -15.80
C LEU A 51 -3.31 -18.23 -15.42
N GLN A 52 -2.77 -18.19 -14.21
CA GLN A 52 -1.81 -19.19 -13.72
C GLN A 52 -2.42 -20.59 -13.64
N ARG A 53 -3.69 -20.71 -13.28
CA ARG A 53 -4.43 -21.98 -13.25
C ARG A 53 -4.93 -22.43 -14.60
N GLY A 54 -4.87 -21.58 -15.62
CA GLY A 54 -5.46 -21.86 -16.92
C GLY A 54 -7.00 -21.88 -16.91
N ASP A 55 -7.64 -21.28 -15.92
CA ASP A 55 -9.11 -21.26 -15.77
C ASP A 55 -9.72 -20.13 -16.62
N ARG A 56 -10.10 -20.48 -17.84
CA ARG A 56 -10.66 -19.54 -18.83
C ARG A 56 -12.05 -19.03 -18.43
N SER A 57 -12.82 -19.82 -17.71
CA SER A 57 -14.15 -19.41 -17.25
C SER A 57 -14.06 -18.36 -16.13
N ALA A 58 -13.16 -18.57 -15.17
CA ALA A 58 -12.89 -17.59 -14.13
C ALA A 58 -12.31 -16.28 -14.73
N MET A 59 -11.42 -16.37 -15.73
CA MET A 59 -10.91 -15.20 -16.44
C MET A 59 -12.03 -14.37 -17.06
N GLU A 60 -12.96 -15.04 -17.80
CA GLU A 60 -14.10 -14.36 -18.42
C GLU A 60 -14.99 -13.69 -17.36
N ALA A 61 -15.35 -14.41 -16.29
CA ALA A 61 -16.19 -13.88 -15.23
C ALA A 61 -15.55 -12.64 -14.56
N THR A 62 -14.26 -12.71 -14.23
CA THR A 62 -13.50 -11.60 -13.65
C THR A 62 -13.46 -10.38 -14.58
N CYS A 63 -13.20 -10.59 -15.87
CA CYS A 63 -13.19 -9.48 -16.84
C CYS A 63 -14.58 -8.85 -17.03
N ARG A 64 -15.65 -9.63 -16.99
CA ARG A 64 -17.02 -9.10 -17.07
C ARG A 64 -17.36 -8.25 -15.86
N GLU A 65 -17.05 -8.73 -14.66
CA GLU A 65 -17.23 -7.95 -13.42
C GLU A 65 -16.43 -6.64 -13.46
N ALA A 66 -15.18 -6.69 -13.91
CA ALA A 66 -14.36 -5.48 -14.04
C ALA A 66 -14.97 -4.48 -15.05
N LEU A 67 -15.58 -4.97 -16.11
CA LEU A 67 -16.24 -4.14 -17.13
C LEU A 67 -17.60 -3.58 -16.64
N GLU A 68 -18.22 -4.15 -15.64
CA GLU A 68 -19.38 -3.52 -14.95
C GLU A 68 -18.93 -2.25 -14.20
N LEU A 69 -17.74 -2.30 -13.59
CA LEU A 69 -17.16 -1.14 -12.88
C LEU A 69 -16.55 -0.13 -13.85
N MET A 70 -15.90 -0.61 -14.93
CA MET A 70 -15.13 0.18 -15.89
C MET A 70 -15.50 -0.20 -17.33
N PRO A 71 -16.69 0.18 -17.83
CA PRO A 71 -17.23 -0.33 -19.09
C PRO A 71 -16.38 -0.02 -20.34
N THR A 72 -15.52 0.98 -20.26
CA THR A 72 -14.70 1.44 -21.39
C THR A 72 -13.21 1.20 -21.18
N ASP A 73 -12.83 0.43 -20.18
CA ASP A 73 -11.43 0.10 -19.97
C ASP A 73 -10.92 -0.83 -21.08
N PRO A 74 -9.92 -0.39 -21.88
CA PRO A 74 -9.44 -1.17 -23.00
C PRO A 74 -8.70 -2.43 -22.59
N THR A 75 -8.05 -2.44 -21.41
CA THR A 75 -7.28 -3.57 -20.91
C THR A 75 -8.19 -4.72 -20.48
N TRP A 76 -9.27 -4.40 -19.76
CA TRP A 76 -10.24 -5.42 -19.37
C TRP A 76 -10.99 -6.00 -20.58
N ARG A 77 -11.29 -5.17 -21.59
CA ARG A 77 -11.87 -5.65 -22.87
C ARG A 77 -10.91 -6.55 -23.63
N TYR A 78 -9.63 -6.20 -23.67
CA TYR A 78 -8.60 -7.02 -24.30
C TYR A 78 -8.48 -8.39 -23.62
N ASN A 79 -8.37 -8.42 -22.29
CA ASN A 79 -8.31 -9.67 -21.53
C ASN A 79 -9.58 -10.51 -21.67
N LEU A 80 -10.75 -9.87 -21.76
CA LEU A 80 -12.00 -10.58 -22.07
C LEU A 80 -11.97 -11.20 -23.46
N ALA A 81 -11.46 -10.48 -24.45
CA ALA A 81 -11.29 -11.02 -25.80
C ALA A 81 -10.33 -12.22 -25.82
N CYS A 82 -9.24 -12.18 -25.07
CA CYS A 82 -8.32 -13.31 -24.87
C CYS A 82 -9.04 -14.52 -24.26
N ALA A 83 -9.76 -14.34 -23.15
CA ALA A 83 -10.49 -15.42 -22.49
C ALA A 83 -11.54 -16.06 -23.43
N LEU A 84 -12.28 -15.24 -24.17
CA LEU A 84 -13.29 -15.70 -25.14
C LEU A 84 -12.65 -16.43 -26.33
N ALA A 85 -11.52 -15.94 -26.85
CA ALA A 85 -10.80 -16.58 -27.96
C ALA A 85 -10.29 -17.98 -27.56
N GLN A 86 -9.76 -18.11 -26.36
CA GLN A 86 -9.30 -19.39 -25.78
C GLN A 86 -10.44 -20.39 -25.55
N ARG A 87 -11.68 -19.92 -25.42
CA ARG A 87 -12.90 -20.72 -25.34
C ARG A 87 -13.58 -20.95 -26.67
N TYR A 88 -12.94 -20.55 -27.77
CA TYR A 88 -13.46 -20.62 -29.14
C TYR A 88 -14.77 -19.86 -29.36
N ALA A 89 -15.09 -18.88 -28.51
CA ALA A 89 -16.22 -17.96 -28.72
C ALA A 89 -15.84 -16.82 -29.69
N ILE A 90 -15.48 -17.21 -30.95
CA ILE A 90 -14.82 -16.38 -31.94
C ILE A 90 -15.54 -15.03 -32.19
N GLY A 91 -16.86 -15.06 -32.40
CA GLY A 91 -17.65 -13.85 -32.65
C GLY A 91 -17.63 -12.85 -31.50
N LEU A 92 -17.76 -13.35 -30.29
CA LEU A 92 -17.71 -12.51 -29.08
C LEU A 92 -16.29 -11.97 -28.83
N ALA A 93 -15.27 -12.81 -29.02
CA ALA A 93 -13.87 -12.39 -28.90
C ALA A 93 -13.51 -11.25 -29.85
N MET A 94 -13.94 -11.36 -31.13
CA MET A 94 -13.78 -10.30 -32.14
C MET A 94 -14.47 -9.01 -31.73
N THR A 95 -15.68 -9.11 -31.20
CA THR A 95 -16.44 -7.95 -30.76
C THR A 95 -15.77 -7.23 -29.58
N GLU A 96 -15.29 -7.97 -28.58
CA GLU A 96 -14.59 -7.35 -27.45
C GLU A 96 -13.21 -6.82 -27.83
N LEU A 97 -12.48 -7.48 -28.75
CA LEU A 97 -11.23 -6.98 -29.27
C LEU A 97 -11.41 -5.66 -30.06
N GLU A 98 -12.46 -5.58 -30.90
CA GLU A 98 -12.77 -4.35 -31.60
C GLU A 98 -13.17 -3.20 -30.66
N LYS A 99 -13.94 -3.51 -29.60
CA LYS A 99 -14.25 -2.56 -28.54
C LYS A 99 -12.98 -2.12 -27.78
N ALA A 100 -12.06 -3.05 -27.48
CA ALA A 100 -10.78 -2.72 -26.85
C ALA A 100 -10.01 -1.70 -27.71
N VAL A 101 -9.90 -1.94 -29.01
CA VAL A 101 -9.26 -1.00 -29.95
C VAL A 101 -10.00 0.34 -29.98
N THR A 102 -11.31 0.35 -29.98
CA THR A 102 -12.12 1.58 -30.00
C THR A 102 -11.94 2.36 -28.68
N CYS A 103 -11.85 1.65 -27.54
CA CYS A 103 -11.65 2.24 -26.20
C CYS A 103 -10.20 2.66 -25.93
N GLY A 104 -9.25 2.40 -26.81
CA GLY A 104 -7.89 2.91 -26.65
C GLY A 104 -6.75 1.89 -26.69
N TRP A 105 -7.01 0.60 -26.86
CA TRP A 105 -5.94 -0.37 -27.08
C TRP A 105 -5.33 -0.16 -28.48
N ARG A 106 -4.11 0.39 -28.53
CA ARG A 106 -3.47 0.84 -29.79
C ARG A 106 -2.28 -0.03 -30.19
N ASP A 107 -1.88 -1.00 -29.40
CA ASP A 107 -0.75 -1.88 -29.72
C ASP A 107 -1.17 -2.99 -30.67
N ALA A 108 -1.10 -2.69 -31.97
CA ALA A 108 -1.43 -3.64 -33.03
C ALA A 108 -0.44 -4.83 -33.08
N ASP A 109 0.82 -4.61 -32.68
CA ASP A 109 1.83 -5.66 -32.71
C ASP A 109 1.63 -6.63 -31.52
N ALA A 110 1.20 -6.14 -30.36
CA ALA A 110 0.77 -6.99 -29.27
C ALA A 110 -0.41 -7.88 -29.71
N ILE A 111 -1.44 -7.31 -30.37
CA ILE A 111 -2.59 -8.08 -30.89
C ILE A 111 -2.13 -9.20 -31.84
N VAL A 112 -1.22 -8.92 -32.77
CA VAL A 112 -0.75 -9.89 -33.76
C VAL A 112 0.07 -11.01 -33.11
N LYS A 113 0.90 -10.67 -32.13
CA LYS A 113 1.84 -11.61 -31.49
C LYS A 113 1.19 -12.43 -30.36
N ASP A 114 0.06 -12.01 -29.83
CA ASP A 114 -0.59 -12.66 -28.70
C ASP A 114 -1.05 -14.07 -29.06
N PRO A 115 -0.54 -15.12 -28.40
CA PRO A 115 -0.91 -16.52 -28.68
C PRO A 115 -2.38 -16.80 -28.42
N ASP A 116 -3.03 -16.04 -27.55
CA ASP A 116 -4.44 -16.22 -27.19
C ASP A 116 -5.36 -15.96 -28.41
N PHE A 117 -4.93 -15.13 -29.38
CA PHE A 117 -5.68 -14.84 -30.60
C PHE A 117 -5.38 -15.79 -31.76
N THR A 118 -4.63 -16.86 -31.57
CA THR A 118 -4.39 -17.85 -32.62
C THR A 118 -5.68 -18.34 -33.30
N PRO A 119 -6.79 -18.59 -32.56
CA PRO A 119 -8.05 -19.00 -33.19
C PRO A 119 -8.68 -17.90 -34.11
N LEU A 120 -8.35 -16.62 -33.83
CA LEU A 120 -8.93 -15.48 -34.55
C LEU A 120 -8.18 -15.12 -35.82
N ARG A 121 -6.88 -15.45 -35.94
CA ARG A 121 -5.98 -14.97 -37.01
C ARG A 121 -6.45 -15.31 -38.44
N LYS A 122 -7.21 -16.40 -38.60
CA LYS A 122 -7.73 -16.82 -39.89
C LYS A 122 -9.00 -16.05 -40.31
N GLN A 123 -9.55 -15.24 -39.45
CA GLN A 123 -10.78 -14.50 -39.74
C GLN A 123 -10.44 -13.15 -40.41
N PRO A 124 -11.10 -12.79 -41.52
CA PRO A 124 -10.85 -11.50 -42.22
C PRO A 124 -11.01 -10.29 -41.27
N ARG A 125 -12.03 -10.30 -40.41
CA ARG A 125 -12.30 -9.25 -39.42
C ARG A 125 -11.13 -9.04 -38.44
N PHE A 126 -10.31 -10.06 -38.16
CA PHE A 126 -9.12 -9.89 -37.31
C PHE A 126 -8.10 -8.94 -37.95
N ALA A 127 -7.84 -9.12 -39.25
CA ALA A 127 -6.94 -8.22 -40.00
C ALA A 127 -7.47 -6.78 -40.02
N GLU A 128 -8.79 -6.61 -40.18
CA GLU A 128 -9.44 -5.29 -40.13
C GLU A 128 -9.26 -4.61 -38.77
N ILE A 129 -9.44 -5.36 -37.65
CA ILE A 129 -9.23 -4.84 -36.31
C ILE A 129 -7.77 -4.43 -36.09
N VAL A 130 -6.80 -5.23 -36.52
CA VAL A 130 -5.38 -4.90 -36.48
C VAL A 130 -5.06 -3.66 -37.28
N ALA A 131 -5.59 -3.55 -38.48
CA ALA A 131 -5.44 -2.36 -39.33
C ALA A 131 -6.03 -1.11 -38.65
N LYS A 132 -7.22 -1.24 -38.03
CA LYS A 132 -7.87 -0.18 -37.25
C LYS A 132 -6.98 0.26 -36.06
N ALA A 133 -6.38 -0.68 -35.33
CA ALA A 133 -5.46 -0.36 -34.22
C ALA A 133 -4.25 0.45 -34.74
N ARG A 134 -3.63 0.04 -35.83
CA ARG A 134 -2.53 0.78 -36.48
C ARG A 134 -2.93 2.19 -36.93
N ALA A 135 -4.09 2.32 -37.56
CA ALA A 135 -4.59 3.61 -38.06
C ALA A 135 -4.93 4.59 -36.90
N LEU A 136 -5.19 4.06 -35.74
CA LEU A 136 -5.54 4.84 -34.55
C LEU A 136 -4.36 5.07 -33.57
N LYS A 137 -3.16 4.57 -33.88
CA LYS A 137 -2.01 4.55 -32.96
C LYS A 137 -1.72 5.90 -32.31
N ASP A 138 -1.71 6.97 -33.07
CA ASP A 138 -1.37 8.31 -32.62
C ASP A 138 -2.60 9.25 -32.54
N LYS A 139 -3.81 8.70 -32.69
CA LYS A 139 -5.03 9.49 -32.61
C LYS A 139 -5.59 9.51 -31.20
N PRO A 140 -6.10 10.64 -30.72
CA PRO A 140 -6.79 10.70 -29.45
C PRO A 140 -8.00 9.76 -29.44
N VAL A 141 -8.31 9.22 -28.27
CA VAL A 141 -9.51 8.39 -28.10
C VAL A 141 -10.72 9.30 -28.09
N PRO A 142 -11.72 9.07 -28.97
CA PRO A 142 -12.90 9.92 -29.03
C PRO A 142 -13.63 10.00 -27.69
N GLY A 143 -14.05 11.18 -27.30
CA GLY A 143 -14.77 11.39 -26.01
C GLY A 143 -13.87 11.49 -24.78
N LEU A 144 -12.54 11.40 -24.95
CA LEU A 144 -11.60 11.74 -23.90
C LEU A 144 -11.21 13.21 -24.00
N PRO A 145 -11.46 14.03 -22.96
CA PRO A 145 -10.81 15.31 -22.90
C PRO A 145 -9.29 15.11 -22.83
N GLN A 146 -8.56 15.89 -23.58
CA GLN A 146 -7.13 15.97 -23.38
C GLN A 146 -6.87 16.60 -22.02
N ALA A 147 -6.21 15.85 -21.15
CA ALA A 147 -5.77 16.38 -19.90
C ALA A 147 -4.75 17.52 -20.15
N ALA A 148 -4.94 18.65 -19.50
CA ALA A 148 -4.11 19.83 -19.65
C ALA A 148 -3.51 20.25 -18.32
N PRO A 149 -2.25 20.74 -18.30
CA PRO A 149 -1.64 21.19 -17.06
C PRO A 149 -2.33 22.46 -16.53
N VAL A 150 -2.51 22.49 -15.21
CA VAL A 150 -2.81 23.75 -14.53
C VAL A 150 -1.55 24.61 -14.58
N ARG A 151 -1.68 25.86 -15.00
CA ARG A 151 -0.60 26.85 -14.99
C ARG A 151 -0.77 27.79 -13.83
N ALA A 152 0.26 27.85 -12.98
CA ALA A 152 0.25 28.68 -11.78
C ALA A 152 1.63 29.27 -11.50
N THR A 153 1.67 30.20 -10.55
CA THR A 153 2.93 30.71 -9.98
C THR A 153 3.06 30.26 -8.53
N THR A 154 4.30 30.09 -8.07
CA THR A 154 4.58 29.73 -6.66
C THR A 154 4.01 30.76 -5.69
N GLY A 155 3.59 30.31 -4.51
CA GLY A 155 3.11 31.19 -3.43
C GLY A 155 1.63 31.51 -3.47
N GLY A 156 0.85 30.82 -4.28
CA GLY A 156 -0.59 30.99 -4.37
C GLY A 156 -1.38 29.74 -4.02
N THR A 157 -2.58 29.65 -4.59
CA THR A 157 -3.41 28.46 -4.57
C THR A 157 -3.59 27.95 -5.99
N VAL A 158 -3.38 26.66 -6.19
CA VAL A 158 -3.69 25.95 -7.44
C VAL A 158 -4.91 25.07 -7.21
N THR A 159 -5.88 25.16 -8.13
CA THR A 159 -7.08 24.32 -8.08
C THR A 159 -7.09 23.34 -9.25
N PHE A 160 -7.21 22.05 -8.94
CA PHE A 160 -7.29 20.99 -9.92
C PHE A 160 -8.74 20.63 -10.22
N ALA A 161 -9.07 20.61 -11.50
CA ALA A 161 -10.27 19.97 -12.03
C ALA A 161 -9.94 18.58 -12.59
N ALA A 162 -10.95 17.76 -12.88
CA ALA A 162 -10.75 16.44 -13.47
C ALA A 162 -9.95 16.48 -14.78
N THR A 163 -10.06 17.54 -15.56
CA THR A 163 -9.30 17.76 -16.81
C THR A 163 -7.80 18.01 -16.60
N ASN A 164 -7.37 18.22 -15.36
CA ASN A 164 -5.97 18.42 -15.00
C ASN A 164 -5.33 17.15 -14.41
N LEU A 165 -6.07 16.06 -14.36
CA LEU A 165 -5.68 14.82 -13.71
C LEU A 165 -5.75 13.66 -14.67
N VAL A 166 -4.83 12.71 -14.53
CA VAL A 166 -4.82 11.42 -15.22
C VAL A 166 -4.84 10.34 -14.14
N TRP A 167 -5.66 9.31 -14.31
CA TRP A 167 -5.67 8.19 -13.36
C TRP A 167 -4.61 7.16 -13.75
N ASN A 168 -3.71 6.84 -12.82
CA ASN A 168 -2.72 5.79 -12.98
C ASN A 168 -3.24 4.49 -12.33
N PHE A 169 -3.58 3.51 -13.17
CA PHE A 169 -4.10 2.22 -12.74
C PHE A 169 -3.06 1.30 -12.09
N ASP A 170 -1.77 1.59 -12.24
CA ASP A 170 -0.73 0.74 -11.67
C ASP A 170 -0.57 0.94 -10.17
N VAL A 171 -0.71 2.18 -9.77
CA VAL A 171 -0.49 2.61 -8.39
C VAL A 171 -1.75 3.14 -7.71
N GLY A 172 -2.85 3.31 -8.45
CA GLY A 172 -4.13 3.73 -7.90
C GLY A 172 -4.12 5.16 -7.39
N CYS A 173 -3.57 6.08 -8.16
CA CYS A 173 -3.57 7.49 -7.83
C CYS A 173 -3.83 8.36 -9.07
N PHE A 174 -4.22 9.60 -8.81
CA PHE A 174 -4.19 10.63 -9.85
C PHE A 174 -2.76 11.07 -10.12
N GLU A 175 -2.44 11.36 -11.35
CA GLU A 175 -1.27 12.13 -11.75
C GLU A 175 -1.71 13.54 -12.08
N ALA A 176 -1.22 14.51 -11.32
CA ALA A 176 -1.53 15.91 -11.50
C ALA A 176 -0.68 16.49 -12.63
N LEU A 177 -1.33 17.16 -13.57
CA LEU A 177 -0.64 17.91 -14.62
C LEU A 177 -0.49 19.35 -14.16
N LEU A 178 0.73 19.77 -13.84
CA LEU A 178 1.06 21.06 -13.26
C LEU A 178 2.26 21.69 -13.99
N ASP A 179 2.09 22.96 -14.39
CA ASP A 179 3.15 23.84 -14.87
C ASP A 179 3.27 25.03 -13.88
N LEU A 180 4.15 24.86 -12.88
CA LEU A 180 4.35 25.84 -11.82
C LEU A 180 5.57 26.70 -12.12
N LYS A 181 5.35 27.98 -12.32
CA LYS A 181 6.43 28.95 -12.57
C LYS A 181 6.86 29.65 -11.28
N PRO A 182 8.13 29.99 -11.13
CA PRO A 182 8.58 30.84 -10.03
C PRO A 182 7.83 32.17 -9.99
N ALA A 183 7.51 32.64 -8.77
CA ALA A 183 6.92 33.96 -8.62
C ALA A 183 7.95 35.05 -8.92
N ALA A 184 7.55 36.06 -9.65
CA ALA A 184 8.39 37.19 -10.00
C ALA A 184 8.54 38.23 -8.85
N GLN A 185 8.32 37.86 -7.59
CA GLN A 185 8.39 38.78 -6.47
C GLN A 185 9.81 39.03 -5.97
N PRO A 186 10.18 40.28 -5.63
CA PRO A 186 11.46 40.60 -5.02
C PRO A 186 11.63 39.85 -3.66
N ILE A 187 12.76 39.22 -3.46
CA ILE A 187 13.12 38.45 -2.27
C ILE A 187 13.02 39.28 -0.98
N ALA A 188 13.36 40.55 -1.03
CA ALA A 188 13.26 41.48 0.09
C ALA A 188 11.80 41.63 0.63
N ALA A 189 10.80 41.56 -0.25
CA ALA A 189 9.39 41.66 0.16
C ALA A 189 8.91 40.37 0.86
N LEU A 190 9.52 39.22 0.55
CA LEU A 190 9.22 37.95 1.19
C LEU A 190 9.89 37.85 2.57
N ALA A 191 11.14 38.29 2.70
CA ALA A 191 11.84 38.35 3.97
C ALA A 191 11.16 39.25 5.00
N SER A 192 10.57 40.38 4.57
CA SER A 192 9.86 41.31 5.45
C SER A 192 8.57 40.73 6.01
N ARG A 193 7.89 39.83 5.29
CA ARG A 193 6.66 39.17 5.76
C ARG A 193 6.95 38.13 6.86
N PHE A 194 8.10 37.44 6.80
CA PHE A 194 8.53 36.53 7.86
C PHE A 194 9.00 37.28 9.12
N GLY A 195 9.63 38.43 8.97
CA GLY A 195 10.08 39.27 10.09
C GLY A 195 8.94 39.96 10.87
N ALA A 196 7.71 40.00 10.34
CA ALA A 196 6.57 40.63 10.99
C ALA A 196 5.88 39.74 12.05
N SER A 197 6.07 38.43 12.05
CA SER A 197 5.63 37.54 13.13
C SER A 197 6.66 37.58 14.26
N LYS A 198 6.23 37.92 15.49
CA LYS A 198 7.12 37.87 16.66
C LYS A 198 7.84 36.55 16.71
N PRO A 199 9.18 36.53 16.79
CA PRO A 199 9.94 35.28 16.88
C PRO A 199 9.53 34.52 18.14
N VAL A 200 8.91 33.38 17.94
CA VAL A 200 8.45 32.51 19.03
C VAL A 200 9.63 31.75 19.67
N SER A 201 10.74 31.63 18.92
CA SER A 201 11.96 30.95 19.39
C SER A 201 13.22 31.41 18.63
N ARG A 202 14.40 31.06 19.15
CA ARG A 202 15.68 31.24 18.43
C ARG A 202 15.69 30.54 17.06
N ALA A 203 14.99 29.41 16.93
CA ALA A 203 14.80 28.72 15.68
C ALA A 203 14.11 29.59 14.64
N THR A 204 13.09 30.38 15.00
CA THR A 204 12.33 31.22 14.07
C THR A 204 13.20 32.29 13.39
N SER A 205 14.16 32.90 14.10
CA SER A 205 15.05 33.90 13.52
C SER A 205 16.10 33.31 12.58
N LEU A 206 16.64 32.12 12.91
CA LEU A 206 17.54 31.37 12.01
C LEU A 206 16.80 30.92 10.76
N VAL A 207 15.59 30.38 10.92
CA VAL A 207 14.73 29.98 9.82
C VAL A 207 14.44 31.14 8.87
N THR A 208 14.16 32.32 9.39
CA THR A 208 13.91 33.53 8.56
C THR A 208 15.12 33.87 7.69
N ALA A 209 16.31 33.81 8.24
CA ALA A 209 17.55 34.08 7.48
C ALA A 209 17.79 33.01 6.39
N TRP A 210 17.68 31.74 6.74
CA TRP A 210 17.90 30.63 5.80
C TRP A 210 16.82 30.50 4.74
N LEU A 211 15.54 30.83 5.08
CA LEU A 211 14.48 30.93 4.09
C LEU A 211 14.74 32.05 3.08
N SER A 212 15.28 33.17 3.53
CA SER A 212 15.67 34.26 2.64
C SER A 212 16.78 33.83 1.67
N GLU A 213 17.79 33.11 2.17
CA GLU A 213 18.88 32.57 1.34
C GLU A 213 18.36 31.50 0.36
N GLY A 214 17.55 30.55 0.83
CA GLY A 214 16.96 29.50 0.00
C GLY A 214 16.03 30.06 -1.07
N THR A 215 15.26 31.09 -0.75
CA THR A 215 14.39 31.80 -1.70
C THR A 215 15.22 32.52 -2.75
N ALA A 216 16.29 33.21 -2.35
CA ALA A 216 17.22 33.87 -3.26
C ALA A 216 17.85 32.91 -4.28
N ALA A 217 18.09 31.69 -3.84
CA ALA A 217 18.71 30.67 -4.66
C ALA A 217 17.70 29.76 -5.42
N GLY A 218 16.42 30.08 -5.41
CA GLY A 218 15.39 29.34 -6.15
C GLY A 218 14.80 28.13 -5.42
N ASN A 219 14.88 28.07 -4.09
CA ASN A 219 14.32 26.99 -3.25
C ASN A 219 12.79 27.07 -3.13
N ALA A 220 12.13 27.48 -4.20
CA ALA A 220 10.71 27.66 -4.35
C ALA A 220 10.07 26.42 -5.01
N GLY A 221 8.77 26.26 -4.89
CA GLY A 221 8.00 25.27 -5.62
C GLY A 221 7.49 24.09 -4.80
N ASP A 222 7.54 24.20 -3.47
CA ASP A 222 6.92 23.22 -2.59
C ASP A 222 5.40 23.33 -2.64
N LEU A 223 4.72 22.17 -2.58
CA LEU A 223 3.27 22.06 -2.62
C LEU A 223 2.74 21.66 -1.23
N TYR A 224 1.60 22.21 -0.85
CA TYR A 224 0.90 21.85 0.37
C TYR A 224 -0.50 21.32 0.07
N VAL A 225 -0.81 20.14 0.56
CA VAL A 225 -2.09 19.46 0.34
C VAL A 225 -2.71 19.10 1.68
N ASN A 226 -3.76 19.80 2.09
CA ASN A 226 -4.55 19.42 3.25
C ASN A 226 -5.66 18.47 2.83
N ARG A 227 -5.67 17.24 3.39
CA ARG A 227 -6.69 16.23 3.14
C ARG A 227 -7.45 15.84 4.42
N ASP A 228 -7.47 16.74 5.39
CA ASP A 228 -8.12 16.56 6.69
C ASP A 228 -9.28 17.55 6.91
N ALA A 229 -10.07 17.80 5.88
CA ALA A 229 -11.25 18.66 5.96
C ALA A 229 -10.97 20.02 6.64
N ALA A 230 -9.84 20.64 6.31
CA ALA A 230 -9.34 21.89 6.86
C ALA A 230 -8.87 21.84 8.34
N HIS A 231 -8.77 20.66 8.96
CA HIS A 231 -8.05 20.54 10.23
C HIS A 231 -6.54 20.70 10.01
N SER A 232 -5.84 21.18 11.05
CA SER A 232 -4.38 21.35 11.05
C SER A 232 -3.82 22.16 9.88
N LEU A 233 -4.59 23.12 9.40
CA LEU A 233 -4.17 23.99 8.29
C LEU A 233 -2.87 24.72 8.63
N VAL A 234 -1.94 24.69 7.69
CA VAL A 234 -0.77 25.55 7.69
C VAL A 234 -1.16 26.89 7.08
N LYS A 235 -0.80 27.98 7.76
CA LYS A 235 -0.97 29.32 7.21
C LYS A 235 0.08 29.54 6.12
N THR A 236 -0.36 29.61 4.87
CA THR A 236 0.53 29.83 3.73
C THR A 236 1.22 31.21 3.78
N SER A 237 0.65 32.16 4.56
CA SER A 237 1.34 33.44 4.86
C SER A 237 2.67 33.26 5.58
N ASP A 238 2.84 32.16 6.34
CA ASP A 238 4.09 31.82 7.02
C ASP A 238 5.13 31.25 6.05
N PHE A 239 4.68 30.77 4.88
CA PHE A 239 5.50 30.17 3.82
C PHE A 239 5.13 30.79 2.46
N PRO A 240 5.59 32.00 2.13
CA PRO A 240 5.10 32.76 0.97
C PRO A 240 5.29 32.11 -0.40
N LEU A 241 6.24 31.17 -0.53
CA LEU A 241 6.48 30.44 -1.76
C LEU A 241 5.84 29.05 -1.79
N LEU A 242 5.18 28.66 -0.69
CA LEU A 242 4.41 27.43 -0.62
C LEU A 242 3.12 27.59 -1.44
N THR A 243 2.88 26.65 -2.34
CA THR A 243 1.67 26.64 -3.17
C THR A 243 0.66 25.69 -2.58
N SER A 244 -0.50 26.21 -2.17
CA SER A 244 -1.61 25.39 -1.70
C SER A 244 -2.30 24.70 -2.86
N VAL A 245 -2.55 23.41 -2.71
CA VAL A 245 -3.30 22.58 -3.65
C VAL A 245 -4.74 22.45 -3.16
N LYS A 246 -5.70 22.67 -4.06
CA LYS A 246 -7.13 22.43 -3.85
C LYS A 246 -7.70 21.67 -5.04
N PHE A 247 -8.89 21.12 -4.86
CA PHE A 247 -9.67 20.54 -5.93
C PHE A 247 -10.91 21.41 -6.17
N ASP A 248 -11.47 21.33 -7.37
CA ASP A 248 -12.72 22.05 -7.72
C ASP A 248 -13.92 21.51 -6.91
N ALA A 249 -15.08 22.10 -7.08
CA ALA A 249 -16.27 21.71 -6.33
C ALA A 249 -16.67 20.25 -6.58
N ALA A 250 -16.48 19.73 -7.80
CA ALA A 250 -16.77 18.34 -8.13
C ALA A 250 -15.77 17.38 -7.45
N GLY A 251 -14.49 17.73 -7.43
CA GLY A 251 -13.44 16.98 -6.74
C GLY A 251 -13.64 16.97 -5.22
N THR A 252 -13.99 18.10 -4.65
CA THR A 252 -14.32 18.22 -3.22
C THR A 252 -15.55 17.40 -2.86
N ALA A 253 -16.62 17.47 -3.65
CA ALA A 253 -17.82 16.64 -3.44
C ALA A 253 -17.53 15.14 -3.55
N ALA A 254 -16.62 14.74 -4.44
CA ALA A 254 -16.14 13.38 -4.57
C ALA A 254 -15.15 12.96 -3.45
N GLY A 255 -14.69 13.86 -2.60
CA GLY A 255 -13.75 13.61 -1.52
C GLY A 255 -12.29 13.59 -1.96
N ALA A 256 -11.94 14.28 -3.06
CA ALA A 256 -10.56 14.32 -3.55
C ALA A 256 -9.61 15.09 -2.61
N ASP A 257 -10.13 15.97 -1.77
CA ASP A 257 -9.42 16.77 -0.78
C ASP A 257 -9.48 16.21 0.65
N VAL A 258 -10.04 15.02 0.83
CA VAL A 258 -10.26 14.39 2.13
C VAL A 258 -9.73 12.95 2.09
N ASP A 259 -9.54 12.37 3.28
CA ASP A 259 -9.06 11.01 3.44
C ASP A 259 -7.56 10.86 3.05
N HIS A 260 -7.13 9.69 2.64
CA HIS A 260 -5.72 9.41 2.37
C HIS A 260 -5.20 10.01 1.05
N PRO A 261 -3.87 10.24 0.91
CA PRO A 261 -3.26 10.75 -0.31
C PRO A 261 -3.50 9.83 -1.52
N ASN A 262 -3.85 10.41 -2.63
CA ASN A 262 -4.10 9.69 -3.88
C ASN A 262 -3.70 10.48 -5.13
N THR A 263 -2.80 11.46 -4.99
CA THR A 263 -2.35 12.29 -6.11
C THR A 263 -0.83 12.33 -6.17
N LEU A 264 -0.27 11.93 -7.29
CA LEU A 264 1.14 12.08 -7.63
C LEU A 264 1.32 13.42 -8.37
N PHE A 265 2.24 14.24 -7.88
CA PHE A 265 2.59 15.51 -8.51
C PHE A 265 3.85 15.35 -9.38
N PRO A 266 4.08 16.26 -10.35
CA PRO A 266 5.23 16.17 -11.23
C PRO A 266 6.55 16.12 -10.46
N PRO A 267 7.57 15.41 -10.98
CA PRO A 267 8.90 15.41 -10.40
C PRO A 267 9.48 16.84 -10.35
N GLY A 268 10.31 17.11 -9.36
CA GLY A 268 10.90 18.43 -9.14
C GLY A 268 10.16 19.28 -8.09
N HIS A 269 9.05 18.79 -7.55
CA HIS A 269 8.34 19.41 -6.43
C HIS A 269 8.38 18.53 -5.19
N ALA A 270 8.61 19.15 -4.03
CA ALA A 270 8.31 18.49 -2.76
C ALA A 270 6.84 18.72 -2.42
N VAL A 271 6.18 17.68 -1.90
CA VAL A 271 4.78 17.75 -1.51
C VAL A 271 4.64 17.43 -0.03
N PHE A 272 4.00 18.31 0.68
CA PHE A 272 3.74 18.17 2.11
C PHE A 272 2.25 18.11 2.35
N GLY A 273 1.83 17.16 3.16
CA GLY A 273 0.41 17.05 3.45
C GLY A 273 0.11 16.43 4.80
N ASN A 274 -1.10 16.65 5.22
CA ASN A 274 -1.72 15.96 6.33
C ASN A 274 -3.03 15.35 5.84
N ALA A 275 -3.38 14.22 6.43
CA ALA A 275 -4.60 13.51 6.10
C ALA A 275 -5.14 12.77 7.31
N SER A 276 -6.46 12.61 7.36
CA SER A 276 -7.13 11.76 8.33
C SER A 276 -8.31 11.07 7.66
N ARG A 277 -8.62 9.86 8.11
CA ARG A 277 -9.78 9.12 7.63
C ARG A 277 -11.06 9.43 8.41
N GLY A 278 -11.15 10.60 9.01
CA GLY A 278 -12.25 10.99 9.87
C GLY A 278 -13.65 10.95 9.25
N ARG A 279 -13.76 10.95 7.92
CA ARG A 279 -15.04 10.91 7.20
C ARG A 279 -15.51 9.52 6.80
N VAL A 280 -14.68 8.50 6.91
CA VAL A 280 -15.12 7.14 6.63
C VAL A 280 -15.98 6.64 7.79
N ALA A 281 -17.12 6.05 7.49
CA ALA A 281 -18.12 5.65 8.45
C ALA A 281 -17.54 4.81 9.60
N GLY A 282 -17.56 5.37 10.81
CA GLY A 282 -17.12 4.73 12.04
C GLY A 282 -15.68 5.04 12.45
N ALA A 283 -15.45 5.22 13.74
CA ALA A 283 -14.14 5.48 14.35
C ALA A 283 -13.10 4.40 14.06
N TYR A 284 -13.56 3.23 13.76
CA TYR A 284 -12.82 2.02 13.48
C TYR A 284 -11.92 2.10 12.20
N TRP A 285 -12.29 2.93 11.20
CA TRP A 285 -11.58 3.05 9.93
C TRP A 285 -10.64 4.26 9.87
N ARG A 286 -10.39 4.90 10.99
CA ARG A 286 -9.68 6.18 11.02
C ARG A 286 -8.18 6.09 10.83
N SER A 287 -7.57 4.93 11.08
CA SER A 287 -6.14 4.87 11.06
C SER A 287 -5.60 4.47 9.70
N LEU A 288 -4.58 5.18 9.30
CA LEU A 288 -3.78 4.89 8.12
C LEU A 288 -2.97 3.61 8.25
N GLY A 289 -2.53 3.30 9.45
CA GLY A 289 -1.85 2.04 9.72
C GLY A 289 -2.73 0.87 9.30
N ARG A 290 -4.00 0.92 9.67
CA ARG A 290 -4.96 -0.08 9.28
C ARG A 290 -5.24 -0.09 7.77
N ALA A 291 -5.42 1.06 7.15
CA ALA A 291 -5.62 1.15 5.71
C ALA A 291 -4.45 0.55 4.92
N SER A 292 -3.21 0.74 5.37
CA SER A 292 -2.03 0.12 4.77
C SER A 292 -2.11 -1.41 4.78
N MET A 293 -2.75 -1.98 5.80
CA MET A 293 -2.87 -3.43 5.99
C MET A 293 -4.12 -4.02 5.33
N THR A 294 -5.20 -3.27 5.24
CA THR A 294 -6.53 -3.81 4.85
C THR A 294 -7.01 -3.36 3.48
N GLU A 295 -6.51 -2.24 2.95
CA GLU A 295 -6.90 -1.77 1.61
C GLU A 295 -5.95 -2.25 0.53
N PRO A 296 -6.43 -3.02 -0.45
CA PRO A 296 -5.62 -3.45 -1.58
C PRO A 296 -4.97 -2.26 -2.30
N GLY A 297 -3.65 -2.36 -2.56
CA GLY A 297 -2.90 -1.33 -3.26
C GLY A 297 -2.55 -0.07 -2.46
N PHE A 298 -3.10 0.11 -1.25
CA PHE A 298 -2.84 1.31 -0.45
C PHE A 298 -1.35 1.48 -0.11
N ALA A 299 -0.71 0.45 0.44
CA ALA A 299 0.70 0.53 0.82
C ALA A 299 1.61 0.81 -0.38
N ALA A 300 1.33 0.19 -1.54
CA ALA A 300 2.08 0.43 -2.78
C ALA A 300 1.96 1.88 -3.25
N ARG A 301 0.76 2.45 -3.19
CA ARG A 301 0.53 3.87 -3.51
C ARG A 301 1.27 4.79 -2.57
N MET A 302 1.17 4.57 -1.26
CA MET A 302 1.84 5.40 -0.26
C MET A 302 3.36 5.35 -0.38
N ASP A 303 3.93 4.16 -0.60
CA ASP A 303 5.36 3.98 -0.86
C ASP A 303 5.81 4.72 -2.14
N MET A 304 5.02 4.63 -3.19
CA MET A 304 5.30 5.32 -4.44
C MET A 304 5.30 6.84 -4.25
N LEU A 305 4.29 7.40 -3.55
CA LEU A 305 4.25 8.84 -3.25
C LEU A 305 5.46 9.27 -2.40
N TYR A 306 5.81 8.48 -1.37
CA TYR A 306 6.96 8.72 -0.49
C TYR A 306 8.28 8.78 -1.26
N ARG A 307 8.50 7.85 -2.20
CA ARG A 307 9.69 7.81 -3.07
C ARG A 307 9.61 8.75 -4.29
N ASN A 308 8.57 9.57 -4.35
CA ASN A 308 8.40 10.66 -5.31
C ASN A 308 8.19 12.00 -4.60
N ASN A 309 9.01 12.27 -3.60
CA ASN A 309 9.12 13.56 -2.91
C ASN A 309 7.86 13.98 -2.11
N GLN A 310 6.99 13.05 -1.72
CA GLN A 310 5.83 13.38 -0.92
C GLN A 310 6.02 12.96 0.53
N PHE A 311 5.73 13.86 1.45
CA PHE A 311 5.81 13.63 2.88
C PHE A 311 4.47 13.90 3.55
N TRP A 312 3.92 12.86 4.18
CA TRP A 312 2.58 12.89 4.74
C TRP A 312 2.58 12.62 6.23
N ILE A 313 1.80 13.41 6.96
CA ILE A 313 1.67 13.36 8.41
C ILE A 313 0.21 13.09 8.78
N PHE A 314 0.01 12.23 9.78
CA PHE A 314 -1.31 11.77 10.19
C PHE A 314 -1.46 11.84 11.69
N PRO A 315 -2.54 12.44 12.21
CA PRO A 315 -2.84 12.36 13.63
C PRO A 315 -3.29 10.95 14.02
N SER A 316 -2.76 10.47 15.12
CA SER A 316 -3.10 9.18 15.72
C SER A 316 -4.16 9.39 16.79
N VAL A 317 -5.42 9.22 16.45
CA VAL A 317 -6.53 9.37 17.41
C VAL A 317 -6.65 8.11 18.25
N LYS A 318 -5.82 7.98 19.29
CA LYS A 318 -5.86 6.83 20.22
C LYS A 318 -5.84 5.47 19.51
N ASP A 319 -5.10 5.38 18.43
CA ASP A 319 -5.09 4.24 17.51
C ASP A 319 -4.50 2.97 18.14
N HIS A 320 -4.06 3.07 19.38
CA HIS A 320 -3.48 1.96 20.14
C HIS A 320 -4.37 1.50 21.29
N ASP A 321 -5.54 2.11 21.48
CA ASP A 321 -6.45 1.73 22.54
C ASP A 321 -7.59 0.85 22.01
N PRO A 322 -7.55 -0.47 22.24
CA PRO A 322 -8.61 -1.38 21.78
C PRO A 322 -9.98 -1.05 22.39
N LYS A 323 -10.03 -0.43 23.56
CA LYS A 323 -11.28 -0.01 24.21
C LYS A 323 -11.89 1.22 23.55
N ALA A 324 -11.07 2.04 22.91
CA ALA A 324 -11.51 3.23 22.19
C ALA A 324 -11.77 2.97 20.71
N LEU A 325 -11.80 1.72 20.25
CA LEU A 325 -11.99 1.31 18.86
C LEU A 325 -10.91 1.88 17.92
N GLY A 326 -9.72 2.14 18.46
CA GLY A 326 -8.56 2.56 17.68
C GLY A 326 -7.91 1.42 16.94
N ASP A 327 -6.94 1.74 16.09
CA ASP A 327 -6.11 0.74 15.43
C ASP A 327 -5.07 0.18 16.39
N VAL A 328 -5.17 -1.09 16.60
CA VAL A 328 -4.22 -1.82 17.44
C VAL A 328 -2.94 -2.18 16.68
N PHE A 329 -2.96 -2.03 15.37
CA PHE A 329 -1.83 -2.36 14.50
C PHE A 329 -1.37 -1.14 13.70
N PRO A 330 -0.81 -0.10 14.32
CA PRO A 330 -0.25 0.99 13.56
C PRO A 330 0.90 0.45 12.73
N ALA A 331 0.83 0.65 11.44
CA ALA A 331 1.92 0.27 10.56
C ALA A 331 3.13 1.17 10.85
N ALA A 332 4.24 0.58 11.22
CA ALA A 332 5.51 1.30 11.34
C ALA A 332 6.11 1.59 9.95
N ALA A 333 5.27 2.01 9.01
CA ALA A 333 5.69 2.27 7.66
C ALA A 333 6.37 3.65 7.54
N PRO A 334 7.57 3.74 6.95
CA PRO A 334 8.29 5.01 6.85
C PRO A 334 7.64 5.99 5.87
N PHE A 335 6.74 5.57 5.01
CA PHE A 335 6.00 6.44 4.10
C PHE A 335 4.95 7.32 4.80
N GLN A 336 4.83 7.21 6.09
CA GLN A 336 3.96 8.04 6.92
C GLN A 336 4.69 8.45 8.20
N LEU A 337 4.39 9.65 8.69
CA LEU A 337 4.73 10.06 10.04
C LEU A 337 3.43 10.16 10.83
N ILE A 338 3.30 9.39 11.89
CA ILE A 338 2.15 9.42 12.77
C ILE A 338 2.47 10.35 13.93
N SER A 339 1.65 11.38 14.15
CA SER A 339 1.75 12.24 15.32
C SER A 339 0.83 11.73 16.43
N GLU A 340 1.35 11.59 17.66
CA GLU A 340 0.58 11.15 18.81
C GLU A 340 -0.42 12.22 19.25
N GLY A 341 -1.70 11.90 19.20
CA GLY A 341 -2.77 12.79 19.66
C GLY A 341 -3.95 12.87 18.73
N MET A 342 -4.88 13.76 19.07
CA MET A 342 -6.09 14.06 18.29
C MET A 342 -5.77 15.04 17.15
N SER A 343 -6.80 15.48 16.43
CA SER A 343 -6.72 16.59 15.45
C SER A 343 -5.84 17.73 15.99
N TRP A 344 -4.99 18.28 15.12
CA TRP A 344 -3.97 19.30 15.41
C TRP A 344 -2.64 18.77 15.97
N SER A 345 -2.51 17.51 16.35
CA SER A 345 -1.23 16.94 16.79
C SER A 345 -0.19 16.88 15.65
N ASP A 346 -0.64 16.81 14.41
CA ASP A 346 0.15 16.78 13.19
C ASP A 346 0.71 18.17 12.79
N GLN A 347 0.08 19.26 13.23
CA GLN A 347 0.44 20.62 12.80
C GLN A 347 1.90 21.01 13.12
N PRO A 348 2.47 20.75 14.32
CA PRO A 348 3.87 21.04 14.60
C PRO A 348 4.83 20.30 13.67
N PHE A 349 4.54 19.03 13.36
CA PHE A 349 5.39 18.22 12.50
C PHE A 349 5.33 18.67 11.03
N ILE A 350 4.15 19.06 10.53
CA ILE A 350 4.03 19.56 9.16
C ILE A 350 4.76 20.91 9.00
N ARG A 351 4.66 21.79 9.99
CA ARG A 351 5.41 23.06 10.01
C ARG A 351 6.91 22.80 10.04
N ALA A 352 7.37 21.87 10.87
CA ALA A 352 8.78 21.51 10.97
C ALA A 352 9.30 20.90 9.65
N ALA A 353 8.50 20.05 8.98
CA ALA A 353 8.84 19.48 7.68
C ALA A 353 8.97 20.54 6.58
N LEU A 354 8.00 21.47 6.50
CA LEU A 354 8.04 22.59 5.57
C LEU A 354 9.25 23.49 5.82
N THR A 355 9.56 23.78 7.08
CA THR A 355 10.71 24.56 7.47
C THR A 355 12.02 23.87 7.08
N ALA A 356 12.14 22.58 7.38
CA ALA A 356 13.32 21.80 7.02
C ALA A 356 13.54 21.76 5.50
N SER A 357 12.49 21.56 4.72
CA SER A 357 12.58 21.61 3.25
C SER A 357 13.01 22.98 2.73
N ALA A 358 12.48 24.05 3.33
CA ALA A 358 12.74 25.42 2.89
C ALA A 358 14.18 25.88 3.18
N VAL A 359 14.83 25.34 4.21
CA VAL A 359 16.22 25.70 4.58
C VAL A 359 17.27 24.80 3.97
N LEU A 360 16.90 23.73 3.29
CA LEU A 360 17.87 22.91 2.54
C LEU A 360 18.65 23.79 1.57
N PRO A 361 20.00 23.70 1.52
CA PRO A 361 20.78 24.41 0.50
C PRO A 361 20.27 24.02 -0.90
N PRO A 362 20.18 24.95 -1.86
CA PRO A 362 19.64 24.69 -3.18
C PRO A 362 20.22 23.46 -3.90
N PRO A 363 21.54 23.27 -3.93
CA PRO A 363 22.12 22.07 -4.54
C PRO A 363 21.69 20.78 -3.84
N THR A 364 21.55 20.82 -2.52
CA THR A 364 21.06 19.67 -1.72
C THR A 364 19.62 19.37 -2.03
N LYS A 365 18.75 20.41 -2.03
CA LYS A 365 17.33 20.22 -2.36
C LYS A 365 17.13 19.67 -3.77
N GLU A 366 17.85 20.21 -4.75
CA GLU A 366 17.83 19.70 -6.12
C GLU A 366 18.25 18.22 -6.20
N ALA A 367 19.33 17.84 -5.51
CA ALA A 367 19.79 16.46 -5.47
C ALA A 367 18.77 15.53 -4.81
N VAL A 368 18.15 15.95 -3.69
CA VAL A 368 17.08 15.22 -3.00
C VAL A 368 15.87 15.02 -3.92
N LEU A 369 15.39 16.09 -4.58
CA LEU A 369 14.24 16.04 -5.46
C LEU A 369 14.48 15.16 -6.70
N ARG A 370 15.66 15.28 -7.32
CA ARG A 370 16.02 14.47 -8.48
C ARG A 370 16.07 12.98 -8.17
N ARG A 371 16.48 12.61 -6.94
CA ARG A 371 16.54 11.22 -6.47
C ARG A 371 15.22 10.69 -5.92
N GLY A 372 14.19 11.54 -5.78
CA GLY A 372 12.91 11.15 -5.15
C GLY A 372 13.01 10.96 -3.63
N LEU A 373 13.95 11.61 -2.97
CA LEU A 373 14.31 11.35 -1.58
C LEU A 373 13.80 12.38 -0.57
N MET A 374 12.89 13.28 -0.90
CA MET A 374 12.39 14.26 0.08
C MET A 374 11.73 13.57 1.26
N GLY A 375 10.85 12.59 1.02
CA GLY A 375 10.24 11.79 2.07
C GLY A 375 11.28 11.07 2.95
N PRO A 376 12.17 10.24 2.37
CA PRO A 376 13.27 9.59 3.11
C PRO A 376 14.17 10.56 3.86
N THR A 377 14.56 11.68 3.27
CA THR A 377 15.41 12.69 3.93
C THR A 377 14.73 13.28 5.16
N LEU A 378 13.45 13.60 5.08
CA LEU A 378 12.69 14.12 6.22
C LEU A 378 12.49 13.07 7.30
N GLN A 379 12.18 11.82 6.94
CA GLN A 379 12.11 10.72 7.91
C GLN A 379 13.45 10.53 8.64
N TRP A 380 14.55 10.62 7.90
CA TRP A 380 15.90 10.57 8.49
C TRP A 380 16.13 11.75 9.44
N LEU A 381 15.84 12.99 9.03
CA LEU A 381 16.00 14.19 9.83
C LEU A 381 15.16 14.11 11.13
N PHE A 382 13.85 13.82 11.02
CA PHE A 382 12.98 13.69 12.19
C PHE A 382 13.49 12.66 13.19
N ARG A 383 13.98 11.50 12.72
CA ARG A 383 14.47 10.45 13.59
C ARG A 383 15.83 10.73 14.18
N ARG A 384 16.70 11.37 13.40
CA ARG A 384 18.09 11.67 13.81
C ARG A 384 18.18 12.81 14.81
N THR A 385 17.28 13.76 14.75
CA THR A 385 17.34 15.00 15.55
C THR A 385 16.43 14.96 16.79
N GLN A 386 15.88 13.81 17.14
CA GLN A 386 15.11 13.67 18.38
C GLN A 386 15.99 13.94 19.60
N PRO A 387 15.45 14.55 20.68
CA PRO A 387 16.22 14.90 21.87
C PRO A 387 17.03 13.75 22.47
N GLY A 388 16.55 12.51 22.32
CA GLY A 388 17.22 11.33 22.86
C GLY A 388 18.23 10.64 21.93
N VAL A 389 18.46 11.15 20.70
CA VAL A 389 19.33 10.52 19.69
C VAL A 389 20.58 11.33 19.49
N GLN A 390 21.67 10.90 20.10
CA GLN A 390 22.96 11.63 20.10
C GLN A 390 24.06 10.91 19.33
N SER A 391 23.90 9.61 19.08
CA SER A 391 24.92 8.78 18.43
C SER A 391 24.32 7.93 17.30
N GLU A 392 25.19 7.32 16.51
CA GLU A 392 24.78 6.32 15.51
C GLU A 392 24.12 5.10 16.15
N ALA A 393 24.61 4.69 17.32
CA ALA A 393 24.02 3.60 18.07
C ALA A 393 22.61 3.93 18.57
N ASP A 394 22.36 5.17 19.01
CA ASP A 394 21.01 5.62 19.36
C ASP A 394 20.09 5.62 18.15
N TYR A 395 20.61 6.10 16.99
CA TYR A 395 19.83 6.12 15.75
C TYR A 395 19.43 4.73 15.28
N LEU A 396 20.31 3.74 15.40
CA LEU A 396 20.04 2.35 15.03
C LEU A 396 19.26 1.55 16.11
N SER A 397 18.85 2.21 17.20
CA SER A 397 18.11 1.57 18.29
C SER A 397 16.61 1.91 18.26
N PRO A 398 15.76 1.22 19.00
CA PRO A 398 14.33 1.54 19.14
C PRO A 398 14.04 2.99 19.52
N ARG A 399 14.99 3.67 20.19
CA ARG A 399 14.85 5.06 20.64
C ARG A 399 14.53 6.03 19.52
N ALA A 400 15.16 5.85 18.36
CA ALA A 400 14.96 6.74 17.21
C ALA A 400 13.71 6.41 16.38
N HIS A 401 13.04 5.30 16.66
CA HIS A 401 11.99 4.75 15.80
C HIS A 401 10.66 4.55 16.53
N PRO A 402 10.09 5.60 17.18
CA PRO A 402 8.78 5.50 17.78
C PRO A 402 7.74 5.19 16.68
N THR A 403 6.69 4.47 17.04
CA THR A 403 5.56 4.20 16.15
C THR A 403 4.76 5.48 15.89
N ALA A 404 4.54 6.28 16.92
CA ALA A 404 3.92 7.61 16.85
C ALA A 404 4.85 8.64 17.50
N PHE A 405 4.92 9.83 16.90
CA PHE A 405 5.78 10.92 17.31
C PHE A 405 5.04 11.86 18.26
N ASN A 406 5.52 11.98 19.48
CA ASN A 406 5.05 12.97 20.43
C ASN A 406 5.83 14.28 20.28
N VAL A 407 5.13 15.42 20.21
CA VAL A 407 5.77 16.72 19.99
C VAL A 407 6.79 17.07 21.08
N THR A 408 6.55 16.69 22.32
CA THR A 408 7.43 16.99 23.45
C THR A 408 8.70 16.14 23.44
N ASN A 409 8.58 14.86 23.08
CA ASN A 409 9.65 13.88 23.23
C ASN A 409 10.42 13.63 21.92
N ASN A 410 9.78 13.87 20.76
CA ASN A 410 10.32 13.44 19.48
C ASN A 410 10.54 14.59 18.47
N LEU A 411 10.24 15.85 18.85
CA LEU A 411 10.47 17.00 17.98
C LEU A 411 11.42 18.00 18.63
N ASP A 412 12.62 18.13 18.06
CA ASP A 412 13.50 19.28 18.27
C ASP A 412 13.58 20.06 16.96
N GLU A 413 12.71 21.08 16.80
CA GLU A 413 12.64 21.87 15.58
C GLU A 413 13.97 22.59 15.29
N THR A 414 14.68 23.05 16.32
CA THR A 414 15.97 23.74 16.14
C THR A 414 17.05 22.80 15.63
N ALA A 415 17.16 21.61 16.21
CA ALA A 415 18.11 20.59 15.75
C ALA A 415 17.77 20.13 14.33
N LEU A 416 16.48 19.90 14.03
CA LEU A 416 16.00 19.46 12.72
C LEU A 416 16.34 20.47 11.63
N VAL A 417 16.02 21.74 11.84
CA VAL A 417 16.26 22.81 10.89
C VAL A 417 17.77 23.06 10.70
N THR A 418 18.55 22.98 11.77
CA THR A 418 20.00 23.11 11.71
C THR A 418 20.63 21.98 10.91
N ALA A 419 20.22 20.75 11.15
CA ALA A 419 20.70 19.58 10.41
C ALA A 419 20.31 19.63 8.91
N ALA A 420 19.08 20.08 8.60
CA ALA A 420 18.63 20.27 7.23
C ALA A 420 19.49 21.31 6.49
N HIS A 421 19.75 22.46 7.11
CA HIS A 421 20.58 23.51 6.51
C HIS A 421 22.04 23.09 6.34
N ALA A 422 22.57 22.28 7.24
CA ALA A 422 23.94 21.78 7.18
C ALA A 422 24.14 20.67 6.12
N LEU A 423 23.09 20.02 5.67
CA LEU A 423 23.17 18.87 4.75
C LEU A 423 23.72 19.27 3.37
N ARG A 424 24.68 18.52 2.87
CA ARG A 424 25.30 18.71 1.55
C ARG A 424 24.92 17.56 0.61
N PRO A 425 24.95 17.76 -0.73
CA PRO A 425 24.52 16.75 -1.71
C PRO A 425 25.21 15.39 -1.52
N GLU A 426 26.49 15.38 -1.23
CA GLU A 426 27.30 14.17 -1.01
C GLU A 426 27.01 13.47 0.33
N GLN A 427 26.34 14.15 1.25
CA GLN A 427 25.98 13.63 2.57
C GLN A 427 24.53 13.11 2.63
N ILE A 428 23.76 13.26 1.55
CA ILE A 428 22.40 12.76 1.50
C ILE A 428 22.42 11.23 1.68
N PRO A 429 21.84 10.69 2.77
CA PRO A 429 21.88 9.27 3.02
C PRO A 429 21.16 8.48 1.93
N PRO A 430 21.62 7.27 1.59
CA PRO A 430 20.95 6.42 0.63
C PRO A 430 19.65 5.84 1.22
N PHE A 431 18.74 5.49 0.34
CA PHE A 431 17.53 4.77 0.69
C PHE A 431 17.72 3.26 0.51
N ALA A 432 17.29 2.45 1.50
CA ALA A 432 17.36 0.99 1.47
C ALA A 432 16.06 0.39 0.90
N ALA A 433 16.01 0.11 -0.39
CA ALA A 433 14.84 -0.52 -1.01
C ALA A 433 14.79 -2.03 -0.72
N LEU A 434 13.71 -2.51 -0.10
CA LEU A 434 13.49 -3.90 0.27
C LEU A 434 12.88 -4.72 -0.86
N THR A 435 13.24 -6.00 -0.90
CA THR A 435 12.59 -7.04 -1.70
C THR A 435 12.48 -8.31 -0.88
N VAL A 436 11.31 -8.94 -0.84
CA VAL A 436 11.13 -10.28 -0.28
C VAL A 436 11.60 -11.29 -1.31
N VAL A 437 12.65 -12.04 -1.00
CA VAL A 437 13.26 -12.99 -1.95
C VAL A 437 12.60 -14.36 -1.84
N ASN A 438 12.39 -14.84 -0.63
CA ASN A 438 11.76 -16.13 -0.36
C ASN A 438 11.13 -16.10 1.04
N SER A 439 9.90 -16.55 1.14
CA SER A 439 9.30 -16.89 2.42
C SER A 439 9.26 -18.42 2.52
N ARG A 440 10.20 -19.01 3.26
CA ARG A 440 10.07 -20.43 3.66
C ARG A 440 9.00 -20.53 4.73
N THR A 441 7.75 -20.42 4.30
CA THR A 441 6.62 -20.74 5.14
C THR A 441 6.46 -22.25 5.11
N PHE A 442 6.60 -22.90 6.26
CA PHE A 442 6.05 -24.26 6.37
C PHE A 442 4.56 -24.14 6.06
N PRO A 443 4.03 -24.97 5.15
CA PRO A 443 2.61 -24.95 4.87
C PRO A 443 1.88 -25.27 6.17
N VAL A 444 1.34 -24.24 6.80
CA VAL A 444 0.37 -24.44 7.85
C VAL A 444 -0.86 -24.96 7.13
N ARG A 445 -1.16 -26.22 7.32
CA ARG A 445 -2.45 -26.74 6.91
C ARG A 445 -3.50 -26.09 7.81
N TYR A 446 -4.05 -24.98 7.33
CA TYR A 446 -5.33 -24.54 7.83
C TYR A 446 -6.37 -25.61 7.51
N PRO A 447 -7.34 -25.85 8.37
CA PRO A 447 -8.41 -26.79 8.08
C PRO A 447 -9.26 -26.40 6.88
N TYR A 448 -9.05 -25.22 6.33
CA TYR A 448 -9.68 -24.71 5.10
C TYR A 448 -8.59 -24.23 4.14
N PRO A 449 -8.71 -24.49 2.85
CA PRO A 449 -7.76 -24.01 1.86
C PRO A 449 -7.91 -22.48 1.72
N VAL A 450 -6.85 -21.76 2.08
CA VAL A 450 -6.79 -20.28 1.97
C VAL A 450 -7.09 -19.81 0.53
N LYS A 451 -6.83 -20.63 -0.48
CA LYS A 451 -7.13 -20.31 -1.89
C LYS A 451 -8.62 -20.10 -2.19
N ASP A 452 -9.52 -20.64 -1.36
CA ASP A 452 -10.97 -20.48 -1.54
C ASP A 452 -11.47 -19.16 -0.90
N TYR A 453 -10.55 -18.42 -0.29
CA TYR A 453 -10.77 -17.10 0.30
C TYR A 453 -9.83 -16.10 -0.33
N PRO A 454 -10.19 -15.49 -1.45
CA PRO A 454 -9.40 -14.40 -2.01
C PRO A 454 -9.30 -13.22 -1.05
N ASP A 455 -10.23 -13.11 -0.11
CA ASP A 455 -10.28 -12.05 0.89
C ASP A 455 -9.65 -12.43 2.25
N VAL A 456 -9.22 -13.70 2.43
CA VAL A 456 -8.41 -14.07 3.60
C VAL A 456 -6.99 -13.63 3.35
N LEU A 457 -6.53 -12.73 4.18
CA LEU A 457 -5.24 -12.08 4.05
C LEU A 457 -4.09 -13.09 3.97
N PRO A 458 -3.23 -12.98 2.97
CA PRO A 458 -2.04 -13.80 2.86
C PRO A 458 -1.11 -13.56 4.06
N GLU A 459 -0.13 -14.43 4.28
CA GLU A 459 0.88 -14.22 5.31
C GLU A 459 1.66 -12.92 5.08
N ILE A 460 1.98 -12.59 3.84
CA ILE A 460 2.49 -11.28 3.43
C ILE A 460 1.31 -10.42 3.01
N LEU A 461 0.96 -9.43 3.83
CA LEU A 461 -0.12 -8.49 3.53
C LEU A 461 0.23 -7.55 2.39
N TYR A 462 1.41 -6.98 2.47
CA TYR A 462 2.00 -6.17 1.41
C TYR A 462 3.53 -6.21 1.50
N ALA A 463 4.16 -5.98 0.37
CA ALA A 463 5.61 -5.81 0.26
C ALA A 463 5.90 -4.65 -0.68
N THR A 464 6.45 -3.57 -0.12
CA THR A 464 6.89 -2.39 -0.85
C THR A 464 8.38 -2.16 -0.60
N PRO A 465 9.07 -1.37 -1.42
CA PRO A 465 10.46 -1.02 -1.18
C PRO A 465 10.76 -0.40 0.19
N SER A 466 9.83 0.35 0.79
CA SER A 466 10.05 0.96 2.11
C SER A 466 9.42 0.20 3.27
N SER A 467 8.46 -0.68 3.00
CA SER A 467 7.73 -1.36 4.07
C SER A 467 7.18 -2.71 3.65
N VAL A 468 7.29 -3.68 4.54
CA VAL A 468 6.72 -5.02 4.39
C VAL A 468 5.90 -5.36 5.64
N ALA A 469 4.70 -5.87 5.48
CA ALA A 469 3.85 -6.33 6.57
C ALA A 469 3.53 -7.82 6.42
N ILE A 470 3.79 -8.58 7.47
CA ILE A 470 3.67 -10.04 7.49
C ILE A 470 2.82 -10.47 8.69
N ILE A 471 1.83 -11.31 8.45
CA ILE A 471 1.02 -11.92 9.51
C ILE A 471 1.59 -13.31 9.85
N LEU A 472 1.91 -13.49 11.12
CA LEU A 472 2.33 -14.77 11.67
C LEU A 472 1.12 -15.47 12.30
N ARG A 473 0.40 -16.27 11.52
CA ARG A 473 -0.86 -16.89 11.95
C ARG A 473 -0.66 -18.13 12.80
N ALA A 474 0.33 -18.95 12.48
CA ALA A 474 0.54 -20.21 13.19
C ALA A 474 1.11 -19.98 14.59
N PRO A 475 0.54 -20.61 15.63
CA PRO A 475 0.94 -20.37 17.01
C PRO A 475 2.29 -21.00 17.40
N GLY A 476 2.93 -21.78 16.55
CA GLY A 476 4.14 -22.52 16.92
C GLY A 476 5.30 -22.40 15.94
N GLY A 477 6.52 -22.41 16.48
CA GLY A 477 7.75 -22.57 15.73
C GLY A 477 8.38 -21.28 15.23
N VAL A 478 9.53 -21.45 14.59
CA VAL A 478 10.31 -20.38 13.97
C VAL A 478 9.87 -20.22 12.51
N ARG A 479 9.68 -19.00 12.07
CA ARG A 479 9.41 -18.62 10.68
C ARG A 479 10.62 -17.94 10.11
N THR A 480 11.05 -18.39 8.96
CA THR A 480 12.24 -17.88 8.26
C THR A 480 11.83 -17.12 7.02
N PHE A 481 12.32 -15.89 6.90
CA PHE A 481 12.12 -15.04 5.75
C PHE A 481 13.47 -14.59 5.20
N LEU A 482 13.56 -14.44 3.88
CA LEU A 482 14.74 -13.95 3.20
C LEU A 482 14.43 -12.62 2.52
N PHE A 483 15.20 -11.61 2.88
CA PHE A 483 15.08 -10.25 2.34
C PHE A 483 16.35 -9.84 1.62
N GLN A 484 16.16 -8.99 0.62
CA GLN A 484 17.21 -8.27 -0.05
C GLN A 484 16.97 -6.78 0.08
N ALA A 485 18.02 -6.03 0.39
CA ALA A 485 18.02 -4.57 0.29
C ALA A 485 18.95 -4.11 -0.83
N ARG A 486 18.56 -3.03 -1.50
CA ARG A 486 19.38 -2.32 -2.49
C ARG A 486 19.32 -0.82 -2.20
N THR A 487 20.36 -0.09 -2.56
CA THR A 487 20.34 1.37 -2.49
C THR A 487 19.86 1.97 -3.81
N ASP A 488 19.39 3.22 -3.73
CA ASP A 488 19.10 4.08 -4.88
C ASP A 488 20.38 4.58 -5.57
N ILE A 489 21.52 4.47 -4.90
CA ILE A 489 22.84 4.85 -5.44
C ILE A 489 23.44 3.62 -6.12
N LYS A 490 23.81 3.75 -7.40
CA LYS A 490 24.60 2.73 -8.08
C LYS A 490 26.05 2.86 -7.59
N PRO A 491 26.69 1.76 -7.14
CA PRO A 491 28.12 1.77 -6.85
C PRO A 491 28.92 2.21 -8.09
N THR A 492 29.96 2.97 -7.90
CA THR A 492 30.98 3.20 -8.93
C THR A 492 31.72 1.90 -9.22
N GLU A 493 32.37 1.77 -10.39
CA GLU A 493 33.09 0.54 -10.77
C GLU A 493 34.25 0.22 -9.80
N ASP A 494 34.71 1.19 -9.02
CA ASP A 494 35.66 1.01 -7.93
C ASP A 494 34.96 0.51 -6.67
N ALA A 495 35.15 -0.74 -6.32
CA ALA A 495 34.52 -1.48 -5.22
C ALA A 495 34.67 -0.89 -3.81
N THR A 496 35.32 0.26 -3.66
CA THR A 496 35.51 0.96 -2.38
C THR A 496 34.26 1.65 -1.85
N ASP A 497 33.24 1.87 -2.69
CA ASP A 497 31.99 2.61 -2.36
C ASP A 497 30.79 1.70 -2.19
N ALA A 498 31.00 0.41 -1.92
CA ALA A 498 29.90 -0.53 -1.69
C ALA A 498 29.01 -0.07 -0.51
N PRO A 499 27.67 -0.10 -0.66
CA PRO A 499 26.77 0.29 0.41
C PRO A 499 26.86 -0.70 1.59
N GLU A 500 26.87 -0.17 2.80
CA GLU A 500 26.76 -0.95 4.03
C GLU A 500 25.30 -0.98 4.49
N PHE A 501 24.81 -2.18 4.85
CA PHE A 501 23.45 -2.38 5.34
C PHE A 501 23.47 -2.79 6.81
N ALA A 502 22.59 -2.17 7.61
CA ALA A 502 22.38 -2.54 9.00
C ALA A 502 20.92 -3.00 9.20
N TRP A 503 20.76 -4.17 9.80
CA TRP A 503 19.44 -4.73 10.14
C TRP A 503 19.30 -4.75 11.66
N ARG A 504 18.24 -4.14 12.19
CA ARG A 504 18.00 -4.00 13.64
C ARG A 504 16.55 -4.21 13.98
N VAL A 505 16.30 -4.85 15.12
CA VAL A 505 14.97 -4.84 15.73
C VAL A 505 14.76 -3.46 16.36
N VAL A 506 13.76 -2.73 15.89
CA VAL A 506 13.45 -1.36 16.34
C VAL A 506 12.16 -1.27 17.15
N HIS A 507 11.38 -2.35 17.21
CA HIS A 507 10.19 -2.45 18.04
C HIS A 507 9.90 -3.92 18.38
N GLY A 508 9.38 -4.17 19.58
CA GLY A 508 8.99 -5.51 20.03
C GLY A 508 10.12 -6.29 20.71
N ASP A 509 9.89 -7.58 20.92
CA ASP A 509 10.81 -8.48 21.63
C ASP A 509 11.95 -8.97 20.74
N ALA A 510 13.10 -8.33 20.84
CA ALA A 510 14.30 -8.68 20.06
C ALA A 510 14.82 -10.10 20.33
N THR A 511 14.49 -10.71 21.48
CA THR A 511 14.93 -12.08 21.81
C THR A 511 14.23 -13.13 20.95
N ARG A 512 13.15 -12.76 20.30
CA ARG A 512 12.38 -13.62 19.38
C ARG A 512 12.85 -13.55 17.93
N VAL A 513 13.84 -12.70 17.63
CA VAL A 513 14.32 -12.48 16.29
C VAL A 513 15.79 -12.80 16.17
N LYS A 514 16.13 -13.65 15.22
CA LYS A 514 17.51 -13.88 14.82
C LYS A 514 17.71 -13.34 13.41
N ILE A 515 18.66 -12.44 13.27
CA ILE A 515 19.07 -11.88 11.98
C ILE A 515 20.44 -12.43 11.62
N SER A 516 20.57 -12.99 10.43
CA SER A 516 21.81 -13.58 9.93
C SER A 516 21.99 -13.29 8.43
N THR A 517 23.23 -13.32 7.97
CA THR A 517 23.51 -13.31 6.54
C THR A 517 23.28 -14.72 5.98
N PRO A 518 22.51 -14.89 4.89
CA PRO A 518 22.31 -16.19 4.30
C PRO A 518 23.63 -16.77 3.76
N LEU A 519 23.78 -18.08 3.86
CA LEU A 519 24.96 -18.79 3.35
C LEU A 519 24.86 -19.00 1.84
N GLY A 520 25.96 -18.79 1.11
CA GLY A 520 26.12 -19.09 -0.32
C GLY A 520 26.72 -17.92 -1.11
N GLU A 521 27.47 -18.23 -2.17
CA GLU A 521 28.14 -17.21 -3.01
C GLU A 521 27.17 -16.24 -3.69
N THR A 522 25.95 -16.70 -3.99
CA THR A 522 24.89 -15.89 -4.63
C THR A 522 24.43 -14.71 -3.76
N PHE A 523 24.69 -14.77 -2.45
CA PHE A 523 24.26 -13.73 -1.49
C PHE A 523 25.39 -12.77 -1.10
N ASN A 524 26.59 -13.02 -1.59
CA ASN A 524 27.78 -12.28 -1.20
C ASN A 524 28.15 -11.23 -2.28
N THR A 525 27.19 -10.38 -2.66
CA THR A 525 27.43 -9.29 -3.60
C THR A 525 27.51 -7.97 -2.84
N PRO A 526 28.58 -7.16 -3.04
CA PRO A 526 28.76 -5.89 -2.33
C PRO A 526 27.60 -4.90 -2.49
N GLU A 527 26.86 -5.00 -3.59
CA GLU A 527 25.79 -4.08 -3.95
C GLU A 527 24.44 -4.40 -3.29
N ARG A 528 24.34 -5.52 -2.56
CA ARG A 528 23.08 -6.05 -2.07
C ARG A 528 23.20 -6.49 -0.62
N GLY A 529 22.36 -5.92 0.22
CA GLY A 529 22.21 -6.39 1.59
C GLY A 529 21.22 -7.54 1.66
N PHE A 530 21.67 -8.76 1.97
CA PHE A 530 20.79 -9.88 2.24
C PHE A 530 20.67 -10.10 3.73
N ALA A 531 19.47 -10.42 4.18
CA ALA A 531 19.22 -10.87 5.55
C ALA A 531 18.26 -12.05 5.57
N GLN A 532 18.63 -13.07 6.32
CA GLN A 532 17.70 -14.07 6.80
C GLN A 532 17.19 -13.65 8.16
N ILE A 533 15.87 -13.54 8.28
CA ILE A 533 15.19 -13.16 9.52
C ILE A 533 14.36 -14.34 9.99
N ASP A 534 14.76 -14.90 11.13
CA ASP A 534 14.04 -15.97 11.81
C ASP A 534 13.24 -15.36 12.96
N VAL A 535 11.92 -15.56 12.97
CA VAL A 535 11.02 -15.06 14.02
C VAL A 535 10.42 -16.22 14.79
N ASP A 536 10.66 -16.29 16.09
CA ASP A 536 10.03 -17.26 16.97
C ASP A 536 8.63 -16.80 17.37
N ARG A 537 7.62 -17.45 16.79
CA ARG A 537 6.21 -17.12 17.01
C ARG A 537 5.67 -17.58 18.36
N ARG A 538 6.32 -18.53 19.05
CA ARG A 538 5.83 -19.12 20.29
C ARG A 538 5.66 -18.07 21.38
N GLY A 539 4.44 -17.90 21.89
CA GLY A 539 4.14 -16.94 22.94
C GLY A 539 4.31 -15.46 22.57
N LEU A 540 4.49 -15.17 21.25
CA LEU A 540 4.56 -13.80 20.78
C LEU A 540 3.15 -13.20 20.71
N THR A 541 2.93 -12.10 21.41
CA THR A 541 1.65 -11.39 21.50
C THR A 541 1.67 -10.00 20.88
N ASN A 542 2.86 -9.41 20.73
CA ASN A 542 3.02 -8.05 20.22
C ASN A 542 3.76 -8.05 18.88
N ARG A 543 3.54 -6.99 18.10
CA ARG A 543 4.24 -6.74 16.84
C ARG A 543 5.75 -6.64 17.06
N ILE A 544 6.51 -7.14 16.08
CA ILE A 544 7.94 -6.92 15.98
C ILE A 544 8.24 -6.17 14.69
N ASP A 545 9.05 -5.10 14.78
CA ASP A 545 9.53 -4.38 13.62
C ASP A 545 11.05 -4.55 13.49
N VAL A 546 11.47 -4.96 12.30
CA VAL A 546 12.88 -5.02 11.89
C VAL A 546 13.13 -3.94 10.85
N ALA A 547 14.07 -3.06 11.12
CA ALA A 547 14.47 -2.01 10.21
C ALA A 547 15.74 -2.38 9.44
N CYS A 548 15.77 -2.04 8.16
CA CYS A 548 16.95 -2.04 7.32
C CYS A 548 17.37 -0.60 7.05
N PHE A 549 18.64 -0.32 7.28
CA PHE A 549 19.28 0.97 7.02
C PHE A 549 20.40 0.78 6.01
N ALA A 550 20.66 1.79 5.21
CA ALA A 550 21.80 1.81 4.29
C ALA A 550 22.63 3.06 4.51
N LYS A 551 23.95 2.93 4.35
CA LYS A 551 24.89 4.05 4.22
C LYS A 551 25.90 3.77 3.11
N THR A 552 26.52 4.82 2.59
CA THR A 552 27.67 4.77 1.68
C THR A 552 28.83 5.54 2.30
N ALA A 553 30.02 5.47 1.70
CA ALA A 553 31.14 6.24 2.17
C ALA A 553 30.82 7.74 2.26
N GLY A 554 31.13 8.36 3.40
CA GLY A 554 30.83 9.78 3.67
C GLY A 554 29.39 10.10 4.09
N THR A 555 28.46 9.12 4.13
CA THR A 555 27.09 9.34 4.60
C THR A 555 26.83 8.69 5.96
N ALA A 556 25.80 9.17 6.67
CA ALA A 556 25.21 8.45 7.80
C ALA A 556 24.26 7.35 7.31
N TYR A 557 23.82 6.45 8.18
CA TYR A 557 22.70 5.55 7.88
C TYR A 557 21.43 6.36 7.60
N GLY A 558 20.79 6.05 6.48
CA GLY A 558 19.59 6.73 5.99
C GLY A 558 18.31 6.37 6.74
N ALA A 559 17.17 6.81 6.18
CA ALA A 559 15.87 6.44 6.71
C ALA A 559 15.66 4.92 6.71
N PRO A 560 14.98 4.37 7.73
CA PRO A 560 14.71 2.94 7.79
C PRO A 560 13.71 2.53 6.72
N SER A 561 13.92 1.33 6.16
CA SER A 561 12.84 0.55 5.57
C SER A 561 12.44 -0.53 6.56
N ILE A 562 11.14 -0.77 6.77
CA ILE A 562 10.65 -1.51 7.93
C ILE A 562 9.90 -2.77 7.51
N ILE A 563 10.20 -3.87 8.18
CA ILE A 563 9.46 -5.13 8.11
C ILE A 563 8.73 -5.31 9.42
N SER A 564 7.40 -5.40 9.37
CA SER A 564 6.55 -5.60 10.54
C SER A 564 5.99 -7.01 10.56
N PHE A 565 6.22 -7.73 11.65
CA PHE A 565 5.66 -9.05 11.91
C PHE A 565 4.52 -8.92 12.92
N TYR A 566 3.30 -9.31 12.51
CA TYR A 566 2.09 -9.24 13.31
C TYR A 566 1.67 -10.62 13.78
N PRO A 567 1.76 -10.94 15.08
CA PRO A 567 1.28 -12.20 15.62
C PRO A 567 -0.24 -12.13 15.80
N LEU A 568 -0.99 -12.70 14.89
CA LEU A 568 -2.45 -12.79 15.03
C LEU A 568 -2.86 -14.20 15.45
N PRO A 569 -3.34 -14.40 16.68
CA PRO A 569 -3.95 -15.65 17.07
C PRO A 569 -5.30 -15.79 16.37
N LEU A 570 -5.45 -16.85 15.56
CA LEU A 570 -6.72 -17.20 14.93
C LEU A 570 -7.47 -18.28 15.68
N GLU A 571 -6.78 -19.00 16.59
CA GLU A 571 -7.32 -20.23 17.15
C GLU A 571 -6.63 -20.56 18.48
N ARG A 572 -7.37 -21.20 19.36
CA ARG A 572 -6.85 -21.83 20.57
C ARG A 572 -6.83 -23.33 20.36
N ARG A 573 -5.63 -23.94 20.39
CA ARG A 573 -5.45 -25.38 20.30
C ARG A 573 -5.31 -25.99 21.67
N VAL A 574 -6.05 -27.08 21.89
CA VAL A 574 -5.89 -27.96 23.05
C VAL A 574 -5.28 -29.27 22.55
N TYR A 575 -4.30 -29.76 23.25
CA TYR A 575 -3.61 -31.01 22.91
C TYR A 575 -3.91 -32.08 23.96
N ARG A 576 -4.01 -33.31 23.50
CA ARG A 576 -4.08 -34.52 24.33
C ARG A 576 -2.72 -34.79 24.95
N THR A 577 -2.69 -35.70 25.93
CA THR A 577 -1.44 -36.15 26.57
C THR A 577 -0.47 -36.84 25.64
N ASP A 578 -0.95 -37.40 24.55
CA ASP A 578 -0.16 -38.03 23.49
C ASP A 578 0.40 -37.04 22.45
N GLY A 579 0.17 -35.72 22.64
CA GLY A 579 0.61 -34.66 21.76
C GLY A 579 -0.27 -34.42 20.52
N GLN A 580 -1.35 -35.18 20.37
CA GLN A 580 -2.31 -34.94 19.29
C GLN A 580 -3.29 -33.84 19.63
N ILE A 581 -3.88 -33.18 18.61
CA ILE A 581 -4.84 -32.09 18.80
C ILE A 581 -6.15 -32.68 19.33
N ASP A 582 -6.59 -32.22 20.52
CA ASP A 582 -7.89 -32.52 21.06
C ASP A 582 -8.97 -31.67 20.43
N SER A 583 -8.74 -30.35 20.42
CA SER A 583 -9.68 -29.40 19.84
C SER A 583 -9.01 -28.12 19.35
N ILE A 584 -9.68 -27.43 18.41
CA ILE A 584 -9.33 -26.10 17.96
C ILE A 584 -10.56 -25.20 18.15
N ASP A 585 -10.39 -24.18 18.97
CA ASP A 585 -11.41 -23.18 19.25
C ASP A 585 -11.10 -21.90 18.48
N TYR A 586 -11.91 -21.59 17.49
CA TYR A 586 -11.80 -20.39 16.65
C TYR A 586 -12.62 -19.23 17.20
N THR A 587 -13.41 -19.45 18.26
CA THR A 587 -14.21 -18.41 18.91
C THR A 587 -13.41 -17.63 19.95
N ASN A 588 -12.19 -18.08 20.24
CA ASN A 588 -11.38 -17.52 21.31
C ASN A 588 -10.84 -16.14 20.97
N THR A 589 -11.52 -15.13 21.48
CA THR A 589 -11.14 -13.71 21.37
C THR A 589 -10.41 -13.21 22.63
N GLU A 590 -10.11 -14.07 23.61
CA GLU A 590 -9.51 -13.67 24.89
C GLU A 590 -8.05 -13.24 24.79
N GLN A 591 -7.39 -13.52 23.68
CA GLN A 591 -6.01 -13.10 23.48
C GLN A 591 -5.97 -11.88 22.57
N ALA A 592 -5.34 -10.84 23.06
CA ALA A 592 -4.97 -9.60 22.38
C ALA A 592 -5.86 -9.24 21.19
N TYR A 593 -6.47 -8.11 21.24
CA TYR A 593 -7.30 -7.56 20.19
C TYR A 593 -6.81 -7.99 18.79
N CYS A 594 -7.67 -8.68 18.08
CA CYS A 594 -7.47 -9.01 16.68
C CYS A 594 -8.41 -8.14 15.85
N ASP A 595 -7.85 -7.33 14.96
CA ASP A 595 -8.65 -6.54 14.03
C ASP A 595 -9.47 -7.49 13.13
N PRO A 596 -10.82 -7.45 13.16
CA PRO A 596 -11.65 -8.38 12.39
C PRO A 596 -11.51 -8.24 10.86
N SER A 597 -10.94 -7.14 10.36
CA SER A 597 -10.59 -7.04 8.94
C SER A 597 -9.29 -7.76 8.60
N LEU A 598 -8.47 -8.08 9.59
CA LEU A 598 -7.24 -8.86 9.41
C LEU A 598 -7.45 -10.35 9.66
N ALA A 599 -8.46 -10.72 10.44
CA ALA A 599 -8.82 -12.09 10.72
C ALA A 599 -10.33 -12.21 10.75
N LEU A 600 -10.90 -12.96 9.81
CA LEU A 600 -12.33 -13.24 9.82
C LEU A 600 -12.66 -14.14 11.01
N PRO A 601 -13.42 -13.67 12.01
CA PRO A 601 -13.77 -14.48 13.14
C PRO A 601 -14.67 -15.62 12.71
N CYS A 602 -14.49 -16.77 13.34
CA CYS A 602 -15.34 -17.94 13.18
C CYS A 602 -16.13 -18.16 14.48
N ARG A 603 -17.34 -18.65 14.35
CA ARG A 603 -18.18 -18.94 15.53
C ARG A 603 -18.25 -20.43 15.83
N TRP A 604 -17.16 -21.17 15.64
CA TRP A 604 -17.14 -22.62 15.88
C TRP A 604 -15.89 -23.09 16.58
N LYS A 605 -16.04 -24.29 17.14
CA LYS A 605 -14.97 -25.10 17.70
C LYS A 605 -14.96 -26.46 16.99
N ASP A 606 -13.77 -26.93 16.60
CA ASP A 606 -13.56 -28.25 16.02
C ASP A 606 -12.98 -29.20 17.08
N VAL A 607 -13.65 -30.32 17.36
CA VAL A 607 -13.21 -31.37 18.27
C VAL A 607 -12.78 -32.58 17.44
N TYR A 608 -11.53 -32.98 17.58
CA TYR A 608 -10.95 -34.05 16.78
C TYR A 608 -11.32 -35.40 17.32
N VAL A 609 -11.59 -36.34 16.40
CA VAL A 609 -11.99 -37.71 16.69
C VAL A 609 -10.91 -38.66 16.20
N TYR A 610 -10.54 -39.61 17.04
CA TYR A 610 -9.51 -40.61 16.75
C TYR A 610 -10.08 -42.00 16.85
N THR A 611 -9.44 -42.95 16.16
CA THR A 611 -9.65 -44.37 16.32
C THR A 611 -9.02 -44.86 17.64
N PRO A 612 -9.38 -46.05 18.15
CA PRO A 612 -8.72 -46.60 19.34
C PRO A 612 -7.22 -46.78 19.21
N ASP A 613 -6.71 -46.98 17.98
CA ASP A 613 -5.29 -47.03 17.67
C ASP A 613 -4.63 -45.65 17.41
N GLY A 614 -5.33 -44.56 17.72
CA GLY A 614 -4.78 -43.21 17.70
C GLY A 614 -4.73 -42.54 16.32
N LYS A 615 -5.32 -43.13 15.27
CA LYS A 615 -5.37 -42.49 13.95
C LYS A 615 -6.51 -41.45 13.88
N PRO A 616 -6.27 -40.27 13.26
CA PRO A 616 -7.31 -39.27 13.12
C PRO A 616 -8.46 -39.78 12.21
N ARG A 617 -9.68 -39.65 12.68
CA ARG A 617 -10.93 -40.02 11.97
C ARG A 617 -11.67 -38.85 11.35
N GLY A 618 -11.32 -37.64 11.76
CA GLY A 618 -11.97 -36.40 11.39
C GLY A 618 -12.19 -35.50 12.58
N PHE A 619 -13.12 -34.59 12.47
CA PHE A 619 -13.52 -33.69 13.57
C PHE A 619 -15.01 -33.40 13.55
N VAL A 620 -15.52 -32.99 14.71
CA VAL A 620 -16.88 -32.52 14.88
C VAL A 620 -16.84 -31.03 15.12
N ARG A 621 -17.51 -30.27 14.28
CA ARG A 621 -17.63 -28.80 14.38
C ARG A 621 -18.87 -28.46 15.18
N THR A 622 -18.67 -27.68 16.23
CA THR A 622 -19.76 -27.21 17.08
C THR A 622 -19.91 -25.69 16.94
N PHE A 623 -21.12 -25.25 16.78
CA PHE A 623 -21.49 -23.85 16.85
C PHE A 623 -22.16 -23.61 18.22
N GLY A 624 -21.89 -22.51 18.91
CA GLY A 624 -22.45 -22.21 20.22
C GLY A 624 -23.97 -22.48 20.31
N GLY A 625 -24.34 -23.71 20.72
CA GLY A 625 -25.72 -24.15 20.90
C GLY A 625 -26.46 -24.72 19.68
N GLN A 626 -25.81 -24.89 18.52
CA GLN A 626 -26.42 -25.42 17.30
C GLN A 626 -25.89 -26.82 16.92
N THR A 627 -26.59 -27.48 15.99
CA THR A 627 -26.32 -28.82 15.52
C THR A 627 -24.88 -29.03 15.07
N ASN A 628 -24.25 -30.06 15.61
CA ASN A 628 -22.88 -30.44 15.29
C ASN A 628 -22.78 -30.99 13.87
N ALA A 629 -21.80 -30.51 13.09
CA ALA A 629 -21.47 -31.07 11.79
C ALA A 629 -20.19 -31.91 11.88
N ALA A 630 -20.20 -33.09 11.29
CA ALA A 630 -19.03 -33.98 11.25
C ALA A 630 -18.26 -33.78 9.93
N PHE A 631 -16.93 -33.85 10.04
CA PHE A 631 -16.01 -33.66 8.91
C PHE A 631 -15.02 -34.81 8.83
N THR A 632 -14.56 -35.11 7.63
CA THR A 632 -13.43 -36.01 7.38
C THR A 632 -12.11 -35.37 7.81
N VAL A 633 -11.05 -36.14 7.81
CA VAL A 633 -9.67 -35.65 8.05
C VAL A 633 -9.27 -34.61 6.97
N THR A 634 -9.84 -34.71 5.77
CA THR A 634 -9.58 -33.82 4.64
C THR A 634 -10.44 -32.58 4.64
N GLY A 635 -11.39 -32.46 5.58
CA GLY A 635 -12.26 -31.26 5.74
C GLY A 635 -13.55 -31.30 4.92
N GLU A 636 -13.93 -32.45 4.36
CA GLU A 636 -15.24 -32.62 3.72
C GLU A 636 -16.33 -32.86 4.78
N ARG A 637 -17.50 -32.28 4.61
CA ARG A 637 -18.63 -32.54 5.51
C ARG A 637 -19.20 -33.94 5.27
N ILE A 638 -19.38 -34.71 6.36
CA ILE A 638 -19.95 -36.04 6.32
C ILE A 638 -21.48 -35.90 6.38
N LEU A 639 -22.14 -36.39 5.34
CA LEU A 639 -23.62 -36.41 5.27
C LEU A 639 -24.15 -37.72 5.85
N GLU A 640 -23.53 -38.83 5.50
CA GLU A 640 -23.96 -40.17 5.91
C GLU A 640 -22.77 -41.04 6.34
N ARG A 641 -23.06 -42.01 7.20
CA ARG A 641 -22.12 -43.04 7.65
C ARG A 641 -22.69 -44.43 7.40
N ASP A 642 -21.82 -45.36 7.07
CA ASP A 642 -22.19 -46.77 6.97
C ASP A 642 -22.37 -47.43 8.36
N ALA A 643 -22.72 -48.71 8.36
CA ALA A 643 -22.92 -49.49 9.57
C ALA A 643 -21.67 -49.61 10.46
N ASP A 644 -20.47 -49.45 9.90
CA ASP A 644 -19.19 -49.42 10.60
C ASP A 644 -18.80 -48.01 11.07
N GLY A 645 -19.67 -47.01 10.84
CA GLY A 645 -19.46 -45.63 11.20
C GLY A 645 -18.42 -44.90 10.31
N ARG A 646 -18.06 -45.45 9.14
CA ARG A 646 -17.21 -44.80 8.16
C ARG A 646 -18.03 -43.83 7.31
N PRO A 647 -17.46 -42.72 6.83
CA PRO A 647 -18.15 -41.83 5.90
C PRO A 647 -18.58 -42.58 4.64
N SER A 648 -19.87 -42.67 4.35
CA SER A 648 -20.44 -43.25 3.13
C SER A 648 -20.80 -42.21 2.11
N GLN A 649 -21.17 -41.01 2.59
CA GLN A 649 -21.41 -39.83 1.74
C GLN A 649 -20.75 -38.59 2.34
N THR A 650 -19.94 -37.91 1.53
CA THR A 650 -19.28 -36.66 1.90
C THR A 650 -19.52 -35.57 0.86
N VAL A 651 -19.42 -34.30 1.27
CA VAL A 651 -19.51 -33.15 0.38
C VAL A 651 -18.39 -32.18 0.70
N PRO A 652 -17.64 -31.70 -0.30
CA PRO A 652 -16.69 -30.61 -0.11
C PRO A 652 -17.42 -29.37 0.40
N VAL A 653 -16.78 -28.61 1.28
CA VAL A 653 -17.31 -27.33 1.75
C VAL A 653 -16.52 -26.17 1.19
N ARG A 654 -17.22 -25.07 0.95
CA ARG A 654 -16.63 -23.81 0.57
C ARG A 654 -16.84 -22.81 1.69
N TYR A 655 -15.79 -22.15 2.09
CA TYR A 655 -15.81 -21.14 3.13
C TYR A 655 -15.98 -19.76 2.50
N LEU A 656 -16.83 -18.92 3.09
CA LEU A 656 -17.21 -17.62 2.55
C LEU A 656 -17.27 -16.57 3.66
N PRO A 657 -16.82 -15.32 3.40
CA PRO A 657 -17.13 -14.21 4.28
C PRO A 657 -18.64 -13.93 4.24
N ARG A 658 -19.26 -13.79 5.40
CA ARG A 658 -20.64 -13.36 5.56
C ARG A 658 -20.68 -12.00 6.20
N GLN A 659 -21.41 -11.07 5.61
CA GLN A 659 -21.62 -9.75 6.20
C GLN A 659 -22.46 -9.87 7.47
N THR A 660 -22.06 -9.17 8.51
CA THR A 660 -22.78 -9.10 9.79
C THR A 660 -23.47 -7.74 9.93
N THR A 661 -24.34 -7.60 10.92
CA THR A 661 -24.96 -6.32 11.29
C THR A 661 -24.11 -5.53 12.31
N ASP A 662 -23.05 -6.14 12.82
CA ASP A 662 -22.14 -5.50 13.77
C ASP A 662 -21.12 -4.62 13.02
N PRO A 663 -21.16 -3.29 13.19
CA PRO A 663 -20.22 -2.41 12.51
C PRO A 663 -18.77 -2.60 12.99
N LEU A 664 -18.56 -3.22 14.16
CA LEU A 664 -17.24 -3.54 14.70
C LEU A 664 -16.68 -4.86 14.15
N GLN A 665 -17.57 -5.68 13.59
CA GLN A 665 -17.25 -6.98 13.03
C GLN A 665 -18.02 -7.17 11.73
N PRO A 666 -17.69 -6.40 10.67
CA PRO A 666 -18.51 -6.33 9.45
C PRO A 666 -18.60 -7.65 8.70
N PHE A 667 -17.66 -8.55 8.91
CA PHE A 667 -17.63 -9.87 8.29
C PHE A 667 -17.29 -10.95 9.29
N GLU A 668 -17.89 -12.12 9.12
CA GLU A 668 -17.50 -13.36 9.80
C GLU A 668 -17.35 -14.49 8.79
N LEU A 669 -16.54 -15.49 9.13
CA LEU A 669 -16.38 -16.67 8.30
C LEU A 669 -17.56 -17.61 8.46
N THR A 670 -18.11 -18.09 7.33
CA THR A 670 -19.09 -19.16 7.28
C THR A 670 -18.68 -20.23 6.28
N TYR A 671 -19.42 -21.32 6.15
CA TYR A 671 -19.20 -22.28 5.08
C TYR A 671 -20.54 -22.79 4.50
N ILE A 672 -20.48 -23.20 3.26
CA ILE A 672 -21.59 -23.83 2.52
C ILE A 672 -21.10 -25.11 1.87
N ASP A 673 -21.99 -26.00 1.54
CA ASP A 673 -21.67 -27.15 0.70
C ASP A 673 -21.33 -26.69 -0.71
N ALA A 674 -20.26 -27.23 -1.29
CA ALA A 674 -19.80 -26.79 -2.60
C ALA A 674 -20.82 -27.08 -3.73
N THR A 675 -21.73 -28.03 -3.50
CA THR A 675 -22.83 -28.35 -4.41
C THR A 675 -23.96 -27.31 -4.41
N GLU A 676 -24.13 -26.53 -3.34
CA GLU A 676 -25.13 -25.45 -3.27
C GLU A 676 -24.72 -24.18 -4.03
N ALA A 677 -23.44 -24.05 -4.34
CA ALA A 677 -22.92 -22.89 -5.05
C ALA A 677 -23.23 -22.88 -6.56
N ALA A 678 -23.74 -23.98 -7.10
CA ALA A 678 -24.10 -24.09 -8.52
C ALA A 678 -25.53 -23.61 -8.86
N THR A 679 -26.29 -23.20 -7.85
CA THR A 679 -27.75 -22.91 -7.99
C THR A 679 -28.14 -21.48 -7.58
N LYS A 680 -27.18 -20.56 -7.32
CA LYS A 680 -27.49 -19.14 -7.07
C LYS A 680 -26.72 -18.20 -7.98
#